data_dac906c84941672595bbe82891833267
#
_entry.id   dac906c84941672595bbe82891833267
#
_cell.length_a   1.000
_cell.length_b   1.000
_cell.length_c   1.000
_cell.angle_alpha   90.00
_cell.angle_beta   90.00
_cell.angle_gamma   90.00
#
_symmetry.space_group_name_H-M   'P 1'
#
loop_
_entity.id
_entity.type
_entity.pdbx_description
1 polymer ?
#
loop_
_entity_poly.entity_id
_entity_poly.type
_entity_poly.pdbx_seq_one_letter_code
_entity_poly.pdbx_strand_id
1 'polypeptide(L)'
;MDQQQFFETLREAIEDSQRRYYRNLVYIEKRNNPEETAIKILKLYLQLNPNALIAYAFHPWAEGAKERLKKFREEISDNLIDIDYSSSDKYLGNTFDVVVLDFTNNFEPNYVGRLVDLVRGGGLAIIYTDSLLENKKFRNSIIYNGKILDVYEKRFLRKLEEYEGIFIVKENSFTVKPFKGEIKKKSEPLIPVKPLMPEEIHKLCLSSDQNRVLESFFNLRVGKRKVLVITSARGRGKSAVTGLGIAGLISLLKEKKRKYKVVITAPSMSGISQIIEFLKRGLDVLNIQYKEKKGKNATFPTEIEGENFRVLYEIPDAVLETEGDLLVMDEAAAIGVGYIDSALKIWDKVVLVTTVHGYEGSGKAFLRYLKRILSLRKAIVYWQEMVTPLRYAEGDPIEKWLYDTLLLDAEPEEPRRIPEKLVFETIDKEELFSNEKRLRQVYGILVTAHYRNNPNDLMIMGDGIHHTIKTLSTIDGKDIGVVQIAEEGGLPESLIESALMGVTFDGNLIPDRLIKHTRLKEFGRMRGWRIVRIAIMQELQNKGFGSELLKMIVEDAERQGIDWVGSAFMSDIRVLNFWIKNGFYPVHVSPRRNEKLGDYPVVVMKPISEVAKRALKIATYILKDKLLNTIHDVYFGMDPEIVRILLNGAKVHKEVRINRIYIDKVVAFLQGVSPYESSADGIHMLTLKYFWDAKRDWSLSPQEETLLIAKVLQGRPWRFTSSTLRANRTEVSEMLYEIISQLLYKYYGITPDVKTGVELKDIDDEFRTSEI
;
A
#
# COMPACT_ATOMS: atom_id res chain seq x y z
N MET A 1 -37.02 -19.30 17.40
CA MET A 1 -37.80 -18.05 17.57
C MET A 1 -38.65 -17.87 16.32
N ASP A 2 -39.90 -17.43 16.46
CA ASP A 2 -40.74 -17.09 15.31
C ASP A 2 -40.41 -15.67 14.78
N GLN A 3 -40.98 -15.35 13.63
CA GLN A 3 -40.71 -14.08 12.95
C GLN A 3 -41.20 -12.87 13.74
N GLN A 4 -42.40 -12.97 14.36
CA GLN A 4 -42.97 -11.85 15.13
C GLN A 4 -42.07 -11.50 16.33
N GLN A 5 -41.69 -12.49 17.10
CA GLN A 5 -40.81 -12.35 18.25
C GLN A 5 -39.45 -11.81 17.85
N PHE A 6 -38.91 -12.17 16.66
CA PHE A 6 -37.68 -11.62 16.13
C PHE A 6 -37.79 -10.10 15.92
N PHE A 7 -38.86 -9.63 15.26
CA PHE A 7 -39.04 -8.20 14.97
C PHE A 7 -39.29 -7.39 16.27
N GLU A 8 -39.99 -7.94 17.25
CA GLU A 8 -40.16 -7.32 18.56
C GLU A 8 -38.82 -7.16 19.29
N THR A 9 -38.02 -8.22 19.37
CA THR A 9 -36.68 -8.18 19.99
C THR A 9 -35.74 -7.24 19.25
N LEU A 10 -35.78 -7.19 17.92
CA LEU A 10 -34.97 -6.26 17.12
C LEU A 10 -35.38 -4.80 17.39
N ARG A 11 -36.69 -4.52 17.50
CA ARG A 11 -37.20 -3.17 17.87
C ARG A 11 -36.63 -2.72 19.21
N GLU A 12 -36.74 -3.56 20.25
CA GLU A 12 -36.20 -3.25 21.58
C GLU A 12 -34.69 -2.99 21.56
N ALA A 13 -33.94 -3.80 20.75
CA ALA A 13 -32.51 -3.62 20.61
C ALA A 13 -32.13 -2.32 19.89
N ILE A 14 -32.90 -1.88 18.88
CA ILE A 14 -32.70 -0.60 18.21
C ILE A 14 -32.99 0.55 19.18
N GLU A 15 -34.08 0.51 19.90
CA GLU A 15 -34.43 1.54 20.92
C GLU A 15 -33.37 1.64 22.02
N ASP A 16 -32.86 0.49 22.51
CA ASP A 16 -31.77 0.48 23.48
C ASP A 16 -30.47 1.03 22.91
N SER A 17 -30.12 0.67 21.67
CA SER A 17 -28.93 1.18 21.00
C SER A 17 -28.97 2.68 20.76
N GLN A 18 -30.14 3.26 20.45
CA GLN A 18 -30.31 4.70 20.31
C GLN A 18 -30.09 5.42 21.65
N ARG A 19 -30.57 4.87 22.79
CA ARG A 19 -30.36 5.44 24.13
C ARG A 19 -28.92 5.36 24.61
N ARG A 20 -28.22 4.24 24.28
CA ARG A 20 -26.87 3.93 24.79
C ARG A 20 -25.76 4.22 23.77
N TYR A 21 -26.13 4.61 22.55
CA TYR A 21 -25.23 5.01 21.46
C TYR A 21 -24.27 3.91 20.97
N TYR A 22 -24.74 2.66 20.93
CA TYR A 22 -24.03 1.55 20.29
C TYR A 22 -24.73 1.11 19.00
N ARG A 23 -24.10 0.19 18.24
CA ARG A 23 -24.63 -0.30 16.96
C ARG A 23 -25.17 -1.72 17.06
N ASN A 24 -26.09 -2.04 16.17
CA ASN A 24 -26.56 -3.40 15.91
C ASN A 24 -26.21 -3.80 14.47
N LEU A 25 -26.16 -5.11 14.21
CA LEU A 25 -25.98 -5.71 12.89
C LEU A 25 -27.04 -6.77 12.64
N VAL A 26 -27.62 -6.76 11.45
CA VAL A 26 -28.48 -7.84 10.96
C VAL A 26 -27.81 -8.51 9.76
N TYR A 27 -27.63 -9.82 9.85
CA TYR A 27 -27.14 -10.66 8.77
C TYR A 27 -28.28 -11.51 8.23
N ILE A 28 -28.52 -11.43 6.93
CA ILE A 28 -29.62 -12.13 6.23
C ILE A 28 -28.99 -13.04 5.17
N GLU A 29 -29.28 -14.35 5.28
CA GLU A 29 -28.88 -15.36 4.31
C GLU A 29 -30.10 -16.13 3.84
N LYS A 30 -30.54 -15.87 2.62
CA LYS A 30 -31.68 -16.52 1.99
C LYS A 30 -31.44 -16.75 0.50
N ARG A 31 -31.78 -17.95 0.00
CA ARG A 31 -31.62 -18.26 -1.42
C ARG A 31 -32.55 -17.44 -2.31
N ASN A 32 -33.75 -17.12 -1.82
CA ASN A 32 -34.74 -16.36 -2.56
C ASN A 32 -35.06 -15.03 -1.86
N ASN A 33 -34.98 -13.95 -2.61
CA ASN A 33 -35.41 -12.59 -2.22
C ASN A 33 -34.90 -12.15 -0.82
N PRO A 34 -33.59 -12.26 -0.50
CA PRO A 34 -33.05 -11.79 0.78
C PRO A 34 -33.32 -10.29 1.01
N GLU A 35 -33.40 -9.50 -0.08
CA GLU A 35 -33.68 -8.06 -0.06
C GLU A 35 -35.05 -7.73 0.55
N GLU A 36 -36.07 -8.59 0.42
CA GLU A 36 -37.39 -8.35 1.02
C GLU A 36 -37.34 -8.32 2.54
N THR A 37 -36.53 -9.20 3.12
CA THR A 37 -36.33 -9.21 4.56
C THR A 37 -35.55 -7.97 5.01
N ALA A 38 -34.53 -7.57 4.24
CA ALA A 38 -33.76 -6.34 4.50
C ALA A 38 -34.66 -5.08 4.45
N ILE A 39 -35.56 -4.99 3.47
CA ILE A 39 -36.55 -3.92 3.34
C ILE A 39 -37.48 -3.88 4.56
N LYS A 40 -38.01 -5.03 5.02
CA LYS A 40 -38.87 -5.08 6.21
C LYS A 40 -38.14 -4.58 7.46
N ILE A 41 -36.89 -4.96 7.65
CA ILE A 41 -36.05 -4.51 8.76
C ILE A 41 -35.77 -3.01 8.66
N LEU A 42 -35.50 -2.52 7.47
CA LEU A 42 -35.27 -1.10 7.24
C LEU A 42 -36.53 -0.26 7.50
N LYS A 43 -37.73 -0.75 7.11
CA LYS A 43 -39.00 -0.13 7.45
C LYS A 43 -39.24 -0.05 8.96
N LEU A 44 -38.87 -1.11 9.70
CA LEU A 44 -38.92 -1.09 11.15
C LEU A 44 -38.01 -0.01 11.76
N TYR A 45 -36.78 0.10 11.24
CA TYR A 45 -35.84 1.14 11.69
C TYR A 45 -36.37 2.55 11.43
N LEU A 46 -36.96 2.78 10.22
CA LEU A 46 -37.53 4.07 9.84
C LEU A 46 -38.77 4.46 10.67
N GLN A 47 -39.53 3.51 11.21
CA GLN A 47 -40.60 3.82 12.17
C GLN A 47 -40.06 4.46 13.45
N LEU A 48 -38.84 4.09 13.87
CA LEU A 48 -38.18 4.62 15.06
C LEU A 48 -37.31 5.87 14.76
N ASN A 49 -36.83 5.99 13.53
CA ASN A 49 -36.03 7.15 13.06
C ASN A 49 -36.40 7.53 11.61
N PRO A 50 -37.48 8.31 11.41
CA PRO A 50 -37.97 8.64 10.07
C PRO A 50 -37.00 9.44 9.19
N ASN A 51 -36.07 10.19 9.79
CA ASN A 51 -35.09 11.02 9.09
C ASN A 51 -33.72 10.35 8.97
N ALA A 52 -33.66 9.02 9.06
CA ALA A 52 -32.41 8.27 8.99
C ALA A 52 -31.69 8.47 7.64
N LEU A 53 -30.40 8.74 7.70
CA LEU A 53 -29.51 8.76 6.54
C LEU A 53 -29.09 7.33 6.19
N ILE A 54 -29.51 6.84 5.02
CA ILE A 54 -29.33 5.46 4.61
C ILE A 54 -28.38 5.38 3.43
N ALA A 55 -27.38 4.50 3.52
CA ALA A 55 -26.53 4.11 2.40
C ALA A 55 -26.85 2.66 1.97
N TYR A 56 -26.88 2.46 0.67
CA TYR A 56 -27.04 1.15 0.04
C TYR A 56 -25.81 0.85 -0.83
N ALA A 57 -25.08 -0.18 -0.49
CA ALA A 57 -23.83 -0.54 -1.16
C ALA A 57 -23.99 -1.84 -1.97
N PHE A 58 -23.49 -1.82 -3.20
CA PHE A 58 -23.65 -2.93 -4.14
C PHE A 58 -22.58 -2.89 -5.25
N HIS A 59 -22.47 -3.96 -6.02
CA HIS A 59 -21.76 -3.97 -7.29
C HIS A 59 -22.74 -3.79 -8.45
N PRO A 60 -22.67 -2.69 -9.23
CA PRO A 60 -23.59 -2.44 -10.36
C PRO A 60 -23.57 -3.48 -11.46
N TRP A 61 -22.51 -4.29 -11.53
CA TRP A 61 -22.33 -5.37 -12.49
C TRP A 61 -22.83 -6.74 -11.98
N ALA A 62 -23.15 -6.86 -10.68
CA ALA A 62 -23.68 -8.12 -10.13
C ALA A 62 -25.10 -8.38 -10.65
N GLU A 63 -25.41 -9.65 -10.90
CA GLU A 63 -26.69 -10.07 -11.43
C GLU A 63 -27.85 -9.64 -10.53
N GLY A 64 -28.87 -8.99 -11.09
CA GLY A 64 -30.04 -8.49 -10.38
C GLY A 64 -29.81 -7.30 -9.42
N ALA A 65 -28.60 -6.77 -9.35
CA ALA A 65 -28.24 -5.73 -8.37
C ALA A 65 -28.99 -4.40 -8.61
N LYS A 66 -29.18 -4.03 -9.87
CA LYS A 66 -29.91 -2.78 -10.23
C LYS A 66 -31.41 -2.91 -9.93
N GLU A 67 -31.97 -4.07 -10.15
CA GLU A 67 -33.36 -4.41 -9.84
C GLU A 67 -33.61 -4.37 -8.34
N ARG A 68 -32.69 -4.92 -7.54
CA ARG A 68 -32.76 -4.86 -6.08
C ARG A 68 -32.65 -3.41 -5.57
N LEU A 69 -31.70 -2.62 -6.08
CA LEU A 69 -31.60 -1.20 -5.74
C LEU A 69 -32.90 -0.44 -6.07
N LYS A 70 -33.48 -0.69 -7.25
CA LYS A 70 -34.75 -0.08 -7.67
C LYS A 70 -35.86 -0.41 -6.66
N LYS A 71 -35.98 -1.69 -6.23
CA LYS A 71 -36.95 -2.13 -5.23
C LYS A 71 -36.77 -1.40 -3.88
N PHE A 72 -35.53 -1.21 -3.44
CA PHE A 72 -35.26 -0.41 -2.23
C PHE A 72 -35.69 1.05 -2.38
N ARG A 73 -35.46 1.70 -3.53
CA ARG A 73 -35.90 3.08 -3.79
C ARG A 73 -37.40 3.21 -3.79
N GLU A 74 -38.12 2.31 -4.45
CA GLU A 74 -39.58 2.30 -4.53
C GLU A 74 -40.24 2.09 -3.15
N GLU A 75 -39.68 1.22 -2.31
CA GLU A 75 -40.31 0.86 -1.05
C GLU A 75 -39.83 1.67 0.17
N ILE A 76 -38.68 2.33 0.10
CA ILE A 76 -38.05 3.04 1.21
C ILE A 76 -38.04 4.53 0.98
N SER A 77 -37.25 5.02 0.03
CA SER A 77 -37.11 6.46 -0.27
C SER A 77 -36.18 6.70 -1.47
N ASP A 78 -36.48 7.74 -2.25
CA ASP A 78 -35.59 8.26 -3.29
C ASP A 78 -34.30 8.91 -2.73
N ASN A 79 -34.27 9.26 -1.44
CA ASN A 79 -33.10 9.87 -0.77
C ASN A 79 -32.04 8.85 -0.32
N LEU A 80 -32.14 7.60 -0.74
CA LEU A 80 -31.18 6.55 -0.47
C LEU A 80 -29.87 6.86 -1.20
N ILE A 81 -28.74 6.84 -0.46
CA ILE A 81 -27.41 7.06 -1.03
C ILE A 81 -26.88 5.73 -1.55
N ASP A 82 -26.80 5.58 -2.87
CA ASP A 82 -26.20 4.40 -3.49
C ASP A 82 -24.67 4.50 -3.54
N ILE A 83 -24.02 3.42 -3.15
CA ILE A 83 -22.57 3.28 -3.10
C ILE A 83 -22.16 2.12 -3.97
N ASP A 84 -21.48 2.42 -5.09
CA ASP A 84 -20.72 1.39 -5.80
C ASP A 84 -19.54 0.97 -4.93
N TYR A 85 -19.42 -0.33 -4.64
CA TYR A 85 -18.32 -0.87 -3.85
C TYR A 85 -16.94 -0.45 -4.38
N SER A 86 -16.76 -0.40 -5.69
CA SER A 86 -15.48 -0.03 -6.32
C SER A 86 -15.06 1.41 -6.01
N SER A 87 -16.01 2.29 -5.71
CA SER A 87 -15.79 3.71 -5.38
C SER A 87 -16.12 4.06 -3.93
N SER A 88 -16.29 3.06 -3.06
CA SER A 88 -16.69 3.22 -1.66
C SER A 88 -15.68 3.99 -0.80
N ASP A 89 -14.43 4.12 -1.25
CA ASP A 89 -13.40 4.95 -0.62
C ASP A 89 -13.77 6.44 -0.58
N LYS A 90 -14.59 6.93 -1.52
CA LYS A 90 -15.09 8.32 -1.54
C LYS A 90 -15.99 8.66 -0.34
N TYR A 91 -16.59 7.66 0.28
CA TYR A 91 -17.48 7.82 1.41
C TYR A 91 -16.79 7.64 2.77
N LEU A 92 -15.49 7.37 2.76
CA LEU A 92 -14.69 7.29 3.97
C LEU A 92 -14.71 8.67 4.67
N GLY A 93 -15.07 8.68 5.96
CA GLY A 93 -15.29 9.92 6.69
C GLY A 93 -16.76 10.30 6.86
N ASN A 94 -17.65 9.84 5.98
CA ASN A 94 -19.09 10.02 6.15
C ASN A 94 -19.64 9.17 7.29
N THR A 95 -20.84 9.50 7.75
CA THR A 95 -21.51 8.78 8.82
C THR A 95 -22.98 8.60 8.44
N PHE A 96 -23.47 7.37 8.60
CA PHE A 96 -24.84 6.98 8.26
C PHE A 96 -25.56 6.39 9.48
N ASP A 97 -26.89 6.49 9.45
CA ASP A 97 -27.74 5.79 10.43
C ASP A 97 -27.85 4.31 10.08
N VAL A 98 -28.03 4.02 8.81
CA VAL A 98 -28.09 2.64 8.31
C VAL A 98 -27.20 2.47 7.10
N VAL A 99 -26.46 1.36 7.07
CA VAL A 99 -25.75 0.90 5.88
C VAL A 99 -26.27 -0.47 5.51
N VAL A 100 -26.75 -0.60 4.27
CA VAL A 100 -27.19 -1.87 3.68
C VAL A 100 -26.12 -2.35 2.71
N LEU A 101 -25.69 -3.60 2.88
CA LEU A 101 -24.64 -4.23 2.07
C LEU A 101 -25.26 -5.39 1.28
N ASP A 102 -25.38 -5.22 -0.04
CA ASP A 102 -25.79 -6.26 -0.97
C ASP A 102 -24.60 -7.13 -1.37
N PHE A 103 -24.52 -8.33 -0.79
CA PHE A 103 -23.51 -9.32 -1.14
C PHE A 103 -24.07 -10.51 -1.93
N THR A 104 -25.22 -10.35 -2.55
CA THR A 104 -25.77 -11.39 -3.41
C THR A 104 -24.81 -11.70 -4.55
N ASN A 105 -24.38 -12.95 -4.65
CA ASN A 105 -23.39 -13.46 -5.63
C ASN A 105 -22.00 -12.81 -5.57
N ASN A 106 -21.70 -11.95 -4.59
CA ASN A 106 -20.39 -11.31 -4.50
C ASN A 106 -20.06 -10.81 -3.09
N PHE A 107 -19.41 -11.65 -2.31
CA PHE A 107 -18.98 -11.31 -0.96
C PHE A 107 -17.49 -10.91 -0.91
N GLU A 108 -17.19 -9.73 -0.37
CA GLU A 108 -15.82 -9.28 -0.12
C GLU A 108 -15.66 -8.67 1.27
N PRO A 109 -14.80 -9.24 2.13
CA PRO A 109 -14.58 -8.77 3.51
C PRO A 109 -14.13 -7.30 3.61
N ASN A 110 -13.42 -6.79 2.61
CA ASN A 110 -12.98 -5.39 2.58
C ASN A 110 -14.15 -4.41 2.72
N TYR A 111 -15.27 -4.69 2.05
CA TYR A 111 -16.42 -3.80 2.09
C TYR A 111 -17.16 -3.89 3.42
N VAL A 112 -17.15 -5.06 4.08
CA VAL A 112 -17.62 -5.17 5.46
C VAL A 112 -16.81 -4.26 6.37
N GLY A 113 -15.46 -4.37 6.33
CA GLY A 113 -14.56 -3.55 7.14
C GLY A 113 -14.65 -2.06 6.85
N ARG A 114 -14.93 -1.69 5.61
CA ARG A 114 -15.01 -0.31 5.16
C ARG A 114 -16.33 0.36 5.51
N LEU A 115 -17.44 -0.31 5.28
CA LEU A 115 -18.77 0.31 5.28
C LEU A 115 -19.53 0.12 6.59
N VAL A 116 -19.39 -1.02 7.28
CA VAL A 116 -19.98 -1.21 8.60
C VAL A 116 -19.47 -0.17 9.61
N ASP A 117 -18.20 0.23 9.45
CA ASP A 117 -17.60 1.25 10.32
C ASP A 117 -18.15 2.68 10.08
N LEU A 118 -18.90 2.92 9.00
CA LEU A 118 -19.57 4.19 8.73
C LEU A 118 -20.88 4.37 9.51
N VAL A 119 -21.41 3.32 10.11
CA VAL A 119 -22.64 3.36 10.92
C VAL A 119 -22.37 4.04 12.26
N ARG A 120 -23.21 5.00 12.66
CA ARG A 120 -23.12 5.67 13.97
C ARG A 120 -23.82 4.88 15.08
N GLY A 121 -23.58 5.28 16.34
CA GLY A 121 -24.30 4.74 17.50
C GLY A 121 -25.80 4.99 17.39
N GLY A 122 -26.60 4.00 17.78
CA GLY A 122 -28.05 3.95 17.53
C GLY A 122 -28.42 3.50 16.12
N GLY A 123 -27.39 3.28 15.26
CA GLY A 123 -27.57 2.85 13.88
C GLY A 123 -27.57 1.33 13.69
N LEU A 124 -27.83 0.92 12.45
CA LEU A 124 -27.99 -0.47 12.04
C LEU A 124 -27.13 -0.77 10.80
N ALA A 125 -26.31 -1.82 10.87
CA ALA A 125 -25.72 -2.42 9.68
C ALA A 125 -26.60 -3.60 9.22
N ILE A 126 -26.94 -3.66 7.93
CA ILE A 126 -27.70 -4.75 7.32
C ILE A 126 -26.82 -5.38 6.26
N ILE A 127 -26.48 -6.65 6.42
CA ILE A 127 -25.76 -7.44 5.42
C ILE A 127 -26.75 -8.49 4.91
N TYR A 128 -26.94 -8.55 3.59
CA TYR A 128 -27.74 -9.62 3.02
C TYR A 128 -27.05 -10.29 1.84
N THR A 129 -27.28 -11.58 1.71
CA THR A 129 -26.72 -12.42 0.66
C THR A 129 -27.69 -13.59 0.36
N ASP A 130 -27.45 -14.27 -0.77
CA ASP A 130 -28.10 -15.54 -1.09
C ASP A 130 -27.59 -16.66 -0.15
N SER A 131 -26.56 -17.40 -0.55
CA SER A 131 -25.88 -18.34 0.33
C SER A 131 -24.38 -18.09 0.29
N LEU A 132 -23.82 -17.67 1.43
CA LEU A 132 -22.42 -17.31 1.49
C LEU A 132 -21.49 -18.48 1.12
N LEU A 133 -21.79 -19.69 1.63
CA LEU A 133 -21.01 -20.89 1.34
C LEU A 133 -21.15 -21.40 -0.09
N GLU A 134 -22.27 -21.11 -0.76
CA GLU A 134 -22.54 -21.50 -2.14
C GLU A 134 -22.07 -20.42 -3.15
N ASN A 135 -21.81 -19.22 -2.69
CA ASN A 135 -21.37 -18.10 -3.50
C ASN A 135 -19.92 -18.28 -3.96
N LYS A 136 -19.74 -18.75 -5.21
CA LYS A 136 -18.43 -19.03 -5.81
C LYS A 136 -17.96 -17.94 -6.79
N LYS A 137 -18.68 -16.82 -6.91
CA LYS A 137 -18.42 -15.81 -7.94
C LYS A 137 -17.64 -14.59 -7.46
N PHE A 138 -17.37 -14.44 -6.19
CA PHE A 138 -16.91 -13.18 -5.62
C PHE A 138 -15.50 -12.75 -6.03
N ARG A 139 -14.56 -13.68 -6.29
CA ARG A 139 -13.22 -13.32 -6.81
C ARG A 139 -12.63 -14.46 -7.64
N ASN A 140 -12.35 -14.17 -8.90
CA ASN A 140 -11.72 -15.15 -9.79
C ASN A 140 -10.33 -15.58 -9.32
N SER A 141 -9.59 -14.69 -8.62
CA SER A 141 -8.28 -14.98 -8.05
C SER A 141 -8.29 -16.03 -6.93
N ILE A 142 -9.45 -16.38 -6.38
CA ILE A 142 -9.60 -17.40 -5.34
C ILE A 142 -10.05 -18.73 -5.94
N ILE A 143 -10.81 -18.68 -7.03
CA ILE A 143 -11.25 -19.87 -7.75
C ILE A 143 -10.08 -20.40 -8.57
N TYR A 144 -9.71 -21.65 -8.33
CA TYR A 144 -8.66 -22.32 -9.08
C TYR A 144 -9.17 -23.66 -9.63
N ASN A 145 -9.11 -23.83 -10.94
CA ASN A 145 -9.70 -24.98 -11.63
C ASN A 145 -11.16 -25.25 -11.27
N GLY A 146 -11.96 -24.17 -11.16
CA GLY A 146 -13.37 -24.22 -10.79
C GLY A 146 -13.66 -24.58 -9.33
N LYS A 147 -12.65 -24.67 -8.48
CA LYS A 147 -12.75 -25.03 -7.06
C LYS A 147 -12.36 -23.88 -6.16
N ILE A 148 -12.97 -23.82 -5.00
CA ILE A 148 -12.70 -22.89 -3.90
C ILE A 148 -12.94 -23.60 -2.57
N LEU A 149 -12.22 -23.22 -1.53
CA LEU A 149 -12.50 -23.66 -0.17
C LEU A 149 -13.52 -22.72 0.50
N ASP A 150 -14.01 -23.11 1.65
CA ASP A 150 -14.97 -22.33 2.46
C ASP A 150 -14.51 -22.12 3.90
N VAL A 151 -13.20 -22.19 4.13
CA VAL A 151 -12.57 -22.17 5.45
C VAL A 151 -12.74 -20.79 6.12
N TYR A 152 -12.50 -19.71 5.36
CA TYR A 152 -12.73 -18.35 5.83
C TYR A 152 -14.23 -18.08 6.03
N GLU A 153 -15.08 -18.49 5.06
CA GLU A 153 -16.52 -18.25 5.13
C GLU A 153 -17.14 -18.94 6.34
N LYS A 154 -16.76 -20.18 6.65
CA LYS A 154 -17.17 -20.90 7.87
C LYS A 154 -16.76 -20.14 9.15
N ARG A 155 -15.54 -19.60 9.19
CA ARG A 155 -15.10 -18.78 10.31
C ARG A 155 -15.92 -17.49 10.42
N PHE A 156 -16.19 -16.82 9.29
CA PHE A 156 -16.99 -15.59 9.27
C PHE A 156 -18.39 -15.85 9.85
N LEU A 157 -19.07 -16.92 9.42
CA LEU A 157 -20.38 -17.30 9.93
C LEU A 157 -20.35 -17.65 11.42
N ARG A 158 -19.33 -18.37 11.88
CA ARG A 158 -19.12 -18.66 13.31
C ARG A 158 -18.98 -17.36 14.12
N LYS A 159 -18.21 -16.39 13.63
CA LYS A 159 -18.04 -15.10 14.30
C LYS A 159 -19.31 -14.28 14.38
N LEU A 160 -20.23 -14.38 13.44
CA LEU A 160 -21.56 -13.78 13.56
C LEU A 160 -22.37 -14.40 14.72
N GLU A 161 -22.22 -15.70 14.97
CA GLU A 161 -22.91 -16.41 16.03
C GLU A 161 -22.27 -16.24 17.42
N GLU A 162 -20.99 -15.85 17.50
CA GLU A 162 -20.27 -15.67 18.77
C GLU A 162 -20.59 -14.34 19.47
N TYR A 163 -20.93 -13.27 18.72
CA TYR A 163 -21.02 -11.91 19.24
C TYR A 163 -22.43 -11.43 19.55
N GLU A 164 -22.55 -10.56 20.56
CA GLU A 164 -23.79 -9.85 20.91
C GLU A 164 -24.01 -8.63 19.98
N GLY A 165 -25.26 -8.13 19.91
CA GLY A 165 -25.66 -7.04 19.02
C GLY A 165 -25.87 -7.49 17.58
N ILE A 166 -25.85 -8.82 17.34
CA ILE A 166 -25.99 -9.43 16.01
C ILE A 166 -27.26 -10.26 15.94
N PHE A 167 -28.03 -10.02 14.87
CA PHE A 167 -29.29 -10.67 14.55
C PHE A 167 -29.12 -11.43 13.23
N ILE A 168 -29.45 -12.71 13.20
CA ILE A 168 -29.25 -13.59 12.04
C ILE A 168 -30.59 -14.11 11.55
N VAL A 169 -30.85 -13.90 10.25
CA VAL A 169 -32.00 -14.44 9.54
C VAL A 169 -31.51 -15.41 8.48
N LYS A 170 -31.87 -16.68 8.61
CA LYS A 170 -31.68 -17.71 7.57
C LYS A 170 -33.08 -18.19 7.08
N GLU A 171 -33.13 -18.95 6.01
CA GLU A 171 -34.40 -19.38 5.34
C GLU A 171 -35.61 -19.53 6.29
N ASN A 172 -35.47 -20.38 7.29
CA ASN A 172 -36.56 -20.73 8.23
C ASN A 172 -36.17 -20.52 9.71
N SER A 173 -35.10 -19.79 9.98
CA SER A 173 -34.59 -19.61 11.34
C SER A 173 -34.23 -18.16 11.64
N PHE A 174 -34.55 -17.77 12.87
CA PHE A 174 -34.21 -16.45 13.42
C PHE A 174 -33.37 -16.64 14.68
N THR A 175 -32.18 -16.09 14.70
CA THR A 175 -31.28 -16.11 15.85
C THR A 175 -31.04 -14.67 16.32
N VAL A 176 -31.18 -14.43 17.61
CA VAL A 176 -30.98 -13.11 18.21
C VAL A 176 -29.99 -13.18 19.35
N LYS A 177 -29.07 -12.26 19.39
CA LYS A 177 -28.16 -12.02 20.50
C LYS A 177 -28.14 -10.52 20.84
N PRO A 178 -29.14 -10.01 21.56
CA PRO A 178 -29.16 -8.62 21.99
C PRO A 178 -27.94 -8.31 22.84
N PHE A 179 -27.43 -7.10 22.72
CA PHE A 179 -26.27 -6.66 23.50
C PHE A 179 -26.66 -6.42 24.96
N LYS A 180 -25.95 -7.07 25.89
CA LYS A 180 -26.15 -6.97 27.34
C LYS A 180 -24.96 -6.34 28.04
N GLY A 181 -23.85 -6.09 27.33
CA GLY A 181 -22.66 -5.53 27.92
C GLY A 181 -22.78 -4.09 28.38
N GLU A 182 -21.78 -3.60 29.07
CA GLU A 182 -21.72 -2.21 29.52
C GLU A 182 -21.21 -1.29 28.42
N ILE A 183 -21.81 -0.10 28.34
CA ILE A 183 -21.37 1.00 27.49
C ILE A 183 -20.90 2.14 28.37
N LYS A 184 -19.71 2.64 28.15
CA LYS A 184 -19.23 3.83 28.82
C LYS A 184 -19.96 5.07 28.31
N LYS A 185 -20.61 5.81 29.25
CA LYS A 185 -21.23 7.10 28.91
C LYS A 185 -20.17 8.05 28.35
N LYS A 186 -20.53 8.75 27.28
CA LYS A 186 -19.69 9.80 26.69
C LYS A 186 -19.52 10.90 27.75
N SER A 187 -18.28 11.12 28.18
CA SER A 187 -17.93 12.25 29.05
C SER A 187 -17.84 13.54 28.26
N GLU A 188 -18.17 14.65 28.86
CA GLU A 188 -17.90 15.94 28.22
C GLU A 188 -16.41 16.13 27.98
N PRO A 189 -16.02 16.72 26.83
CA PRO A 189 -14.63 16.96 26.54
C PRO A 189 -13.98 17.90 27.54
N LEU A 190 -12.88 17.47 28.15
CA LEU A 190 -12.11 18.32 29.06
C LEU A 190 -11.33 19.36 28.27
N ILE A 191 -11.63 20.63 28.47
CA ILE A 191 -10.85 21.76 27.93
C ILE A 191 -9.79 22.13 28.99
N PRO A 192 -8.53 22.38 28.60
CA PRO A 192 -7.49 22.82 29.51
C PRO A 192 -7.87 24.12 30.24
N VAL A 193 -7.52 24.23 31.51
CA VAL A 193 -7.83 25.42 32.32
C VAL A 193 -7.17 26.71 31.79
N LYS A 194 -6.00 26.57 31.15
CA LYS A 194 -5.29 27.66 30.45
C LYS A 194 -4.87 27.14 29.09
N PRO A 195 -5.77 27.16 28.10
CA PRO A 195 -5.48 26.62 26.79
C PRO A 195 -4.42 27.48 26.08
N LEU A 196 -3.51 26.79 25.39
CA LEU A 196 -2.49 27.40 24.52
C LEU A 196 -3.05 27.73 23.14
N MET A 197 -4.09 27.00 22.73
CA MET A 197 -4.87 27.22 21.51
C MET A 197 -6.16 27.96 21.85
N PRO A 198 -6.80 28.66 20.90
CA PRO A 198 -8.03 29.43 21.16
C PRO A 198 -9.15 28.56 21.75
N GLU A 199 -9.83 29.07 22.77
CA GLU A 199 -10.91 28.35 23.47
C GLU A 199 -12.09 28.03 22.52
N GLU A 200 -12.38 28.91 21.59
CA GLU A 200 -13.42 28.75 20.58
C GLU A 200 -13.26 27.46 19.77
N ILE A 201 -12.01 27.11 19.44
CA ILE A 201 -11.73 25.86 18.69
C ILE A 201 -11.86 24.65 19.61
N HIS A 202 -11.46 24.74 20.87
CA HIS A 202 -11.63 23.67 21.84
C HIS A 202 -13.10 23.25 22.00
N LYS A 203 -14.03 24.20 21.91
CA LYS A 203 -15.49 23.96 21.97
C LYS A 203 -16.02 23.15 20.76
N LEU A 204 -15.26 23.08 19.65
CA LEU A 204 -15.58 22.25 18.50
C LEU A 204 -15.08 20.80 18.65
N CYS A 205 -14.24 20.52 19.62
CA CYS A 205 -13.75 19.17 19.91
C CYS A 205 -14.81 18.32 20.63
N LEU A 206 -14.94 17.06 20.22
CA LEU A 206 -15.95 16.13 20.74
C LEU A 206 -15.37 15.12 21.75
N SER A 207 -14.07 15.17 22.01
CA SER A 207 -13.40 14.33 23.02
C SER A 207 -12.22 15.05 23.65
N SER A 208 -11.87 14.62 24.87
CA SER A 208 -10.66 15.10 25.55
C SER A 208 -9.37 14.77 24.78
N ASP A 209 -9.37 13.67 24.02
CA ASP A 209 -8.26 13.31 23.14
C ASP A 209 -8.03 14.37 22.08
N GLN A 210 -9.10 14.85 21.43
CA GLN A 210 -9.00 15.92 20.44
C GLN A 210 -8.44 17.21 21.08
N ASN A 211 -8.86 17.56 22.27
CA ASN A 211 -8.34 18.72 22.98
C ASN A 211 -6.83 18.61 23.26
N ARG A 212 -6.34 17.42 23.66
CA ARG A 212 -4.89 17.18 23.83
C ARG A 212 -4.10 17.30 22.52
N VAL A 213 -4.66 16.75 21.44
CA VAL A 213 -4.05 16.88 20.09
C VAL A 213 -4.00 18.34 19.68
N LEU A 214 -5.11 19.08 19.86
CA LEU A 214 -5.21 20.50 19.52
C LEU A 214 -4.11 21.33 20.21
N GLU A 215 -3.93 21.15 21.51
CA GLU A 215 -2.86 21.80 22.27
C GLU A 215 -1.46 21.51 21.73
N SER A 216 -1.25 20.31 21.18
CA SER A 216 0.04 19.90 20.63
C SER A 216 0.44 20.67 19.37
N PHE A 217 -0.51 21.21 18.63
CA PHE A 217 -0.21 22.08 17.47
C PHE A 217 0.51 23.35 17.86
N PHE A 218 0.29 23.87 19.08
CA PHE A 218 1.02 25.04 19.58
C PHE A 218 2.55 24.89 19.51
N ASN A 219 3.04 23.66 19.71
CA ASN A 219 4.46 23.36 19.66
C ASN A 219 5.09 23.56 18.27
N LEU A 220 4.27 23.53 17.20
CA LEU A 220 4.73 23.71 15.82
C LEU A 220 4.89 25.19 15.44
N ARG A 221 4.46 26.14 16.29
CA ARG A 221 4.51 27.58 16.02
C ARG A 221 5.93 28.06 15.71
N VAL A 222 6.91 27.64 16.49
CA VAL A 222 8.30 28.08 16.40
C VAL A 222 9.27 26.88 16.44
N GLY A 223 10.49 27.10 15.94
CA GLY A 223 11.56 26.10 15.95
C GLY A 223 11.62 25.28 14.68
N LYS A 224 12.59 24.37 14.62
CA LYS A 224 12.88 23.48 13.49
C LYS A 224 12.85 22.02 13.93
N ARG A 225 12.76 21.11 12.96
CA ARG A 225 12.75 19.65 13.13
C ARG A 225 11.70 19.18 14.13
N LYS A 226 10.49 19.74 14.06
CA LYS A 226 9.38 19.37 14.92
C LYS A 226 8.38 18.48 14.17
N VAL A 227 8.00 17.39 14.82
CA VAL A 227 7.04 16.43 14.25
C VAL A 227 5.94 16.16 15.27
N LEU A 228 4.69 16.37 14.86
CA LEU A 228 3.52 15.93 15.61
C LEU A 228 3.01 14.64 14.97
N VAL A 229 2.95 13.56 15.73
CA VAL A 229 2.41 12.28 15.29
C VAL A 229 1.07 12.04 15.97
N ILE A 230 0.01 11.95 15.15
CA ILE A 230 -1.36 11.69 15.62
C ILE A 230 -1.76 10.29 15.18
N THR A 231 -2.02 9.43 16.15
CA THR A 231 -2.41 8.04 15.91
C THR A 231 -3.75 7.73 16.51
N SER A 232 -4.55 6.91 15.85
CA SER A 232 -5.77 6.35 16.43
C SER A 232 -6.28 5.15 15.63
N ALA A 233 -7.28 4.46 16.15
CA ALA A 233 -8.18 3.67 15.34
C ALA A 233 -9.08 4.58 14.48
N ARG A 234 -9.88 3.98 13.61
CA ARG A 234 -10.81 4.72 12.75
C ARG A 234 -11.97 5.32 13.57
N GLY A 235 -12.59 6.39 13.07
CA GLY A 235 -13.76 7.00 13.72
C GLY A 235 -13.46 7.81 14.98
N ARG A 236 -12.18 8.18 15.25
CA ARG A 236 -11.76 8.97 16.43
C ARG A 236 -11.59 10.46 16.15
N GLY A 237 -11.81 10.90 14.89
CA GLY A 237 -11.78 12.33 14.54
C GLY A 237 -10.39 12.93 14.32
N LYS A 238 -9.40 12.11 13.90
CA LYS A 238 -8.04 12.59 13.57
C LYS A 238 -8.03 13.74 12.57
N SER A 239 -8.65 13.53 11.40
CA SER A 239 -8.64 14.52 10.31
C SER A 239 -9.39 15.79 10.73
N ALA A 240 -10.47 15.66 11.52
CA ALA A 240 -11.21 16.80 12.06
C ALA A 240 -10.33 17.68 12.98
N VAL A 241 -9.69 17.08 14.00
CA VAL A 241 -8.81 17.83 14.90
C VAL A 241 -7.58 18.38 14.18
N THR A 242 -7.12 17.73 13.13
CA THR A 242 -6.02 18.24 12.29
C THR A 242 -6.42 19.55 11.60
N GLY A 243 -7.62 19.59 11.01
CA GLY A 243 -8.17 20.84 10.43
C GLY A 243 -8.31 21.97 11.46
N LEU A 244 -8.87 21.66 12.61
CA LEU A 244 -8.97 22.60 13.74
C LEU A 244 -7.60 23.07 14.24
N GLY A 245 -6.63 22.16 14.34
CA GLY A 245 -5.25 22.48 14.74
C GLY A 245 -4.55 23.43 13.78
N ILE A 246 -4.76 23.27 12.46
CA ILE A 246 -4.26 24.21 11.45
C ILE A 246 -4.90 25.58 11.63
N ALA A 247 -6.24 25.67 11.81
CA ALA A 247 -6.95 26.91 12.03
C ALA A 247 -6.44 27.64 13.28
N GLY A 248 -6.29 26.92 14.40
CA GLY A 248 -5.74 27.47 15.62
C GLY A 248 -4.30 27.93 15.50
N LEU A 249 -3.45 27.19 14.75
CA LEU A 249 -2.10 27.62 14.48
C LEU A 249 -2.05 28.92 13.65
N ILE A 250 -2.92 29.03 12.64
CA ILE A 250 -3.07 30.23 11.81
C ILE A 250 -3.46 31.43 12.68
N SER A 251 -4.38 31.31 13.62
CA SER A 251 -4.81 32.40 14.51
C SER A 251 -3.68 32.94 15.41
N LEU A 252 -2.67 32.13 15.66
CA LEU A 252 -1.50 32.49 16.49
C LEU A 252 -0.34 33.07 15.69
N LEU A 253 -0.48 33.21 14.37
CA LEU A 253 0.55 33.76 13.52
C LEU A 253 0.63 35.28 13.72
N LYS A 254 1.86 35.77 13.95
CA LYS A 254 2.16 37.20 13.87
C LYS A 254 2.20 37.63 12.40
N GLU A 255 1.87 38.89 12.13
CA GLU A 255 2.05 39.47 10.81
C GLU A 255 3.49 39.25 10.31
N LYS A 256 3.61 38.67 9.13
CA LYS A 256 4.89 38.42 8.47
C LYS A 256 4.85 39.01 7.07
N LYS A 257 6.03 39.35 6.54
CA LYS A 257 6.21 39.86 5.16
C LYS A 257 5.77 38.83 4.09
N ARG A 258 5.69 37.52 4.41
CA ARG A 258 5.20 36.46 3.53
C ARG A 258 4.10 35.65 4.19
N LYS A 259 3.18 35.12 3.39
CA LYS A 259 2.11 34.20 3.86
C LYS A 259 2.70 32.90 4.44
N TYR A 260 2.12 32.47 5.54
CA TYR A 260 2.42 31.16 6.12
C TYR A 260 1.82 30.07 5.24
N LYS A 261 2.66 29.20 4.69
CA LYS A 261 2.25 28.17 3.73
C LYS A 261 2.16 26.81 4.41
N VAL A 262 0.95 26.24 4.42
CA VAL A 262 0.65 24.87 4.87
C VAL A 262 0.39 24.02 3.64
N VAL A 263 1.09 22.90 3.51
CA VAL A 263 0.85 21.91 2.46
C VAL A 263 0.23 20.67 3.11
N ILE A 264 -0.89 20.22 2.56
CA ILE A 264 -1.58 19.00 2.98
C ILE A 264 -1.42 17.96 1.88
N THR A 265 -1.07 16.74 2.25
CA THR A 265 -0.99 15.60 1.33
C THR A 265 -1.65 14.36 1.91
N ALA A 266 -2.14 13.49 1.06
CA ALA A 266 -2.75 12.20 1.39
C ALA A 266 -2.63 11.26 0.19
N PRO A 267 -2.82 9.93 0.35
CA PRO A 267 -2.81 8.97 -0.77
C PRO A 267 -3.85 9.26 -1.85
N SER A 268 -4.93 9.96 -1.49
CA SER A 268 -5.94 10.44 -2.44
C SER A 268 -6.49 11.80 -2.01
N MET A 269 -6.90 12.61 -2.98
CA MET A 269 -7.47 13.94 -2.73
C MET A 269 -8.75 13.86 -1.87
N SER A 270 -9.58 12.83 -2.00
CA SER A 270 -10.78 12.65 -1.18
C SER A 270 -10.46 12.51 0.32
N GLY A 271 -9.29 11.98 0.67
CA GLY A 271 -8.86 11.79 2.06
C GLY A 271 -8.78 13.09 2.85
N ILE A 272 -8.47 14.21 2.22
CA ILE A 272 -8.31 15.50 2.93
C ILE A 272 -9.61 16.28 3.13
N SER A 273 -10.74 15.82 2.60
CA SER A 273 -12.02 16.56 2.66
C SER A 273 -12.42 16.96 4.08
N GLN A 274 -12.24 16.08 5.05
CA GLN A 274 -12.54 16.35 6.46
C GLN A 274 -11.57 17.37 7.07
N ILE A 275 -10.29 17.33 6.69
CA ILE A 275 -9.32 18.33 7.17
C ILE A 275 -9.73 19.72 6.69
N ILE A 276 -10.09 19.84 5.41
CA ILE A 276 -10.53 21.10 4.79
C ILE A 276 -11.84 21.60 5.42
N GLU A 277 -12.81 20.72 5.65
CA GLU A 277 -14.07 21.09 6.27
C GLU A 277 -13.86 21.65 7.69
N PHE A 278 -13.10 20.95 8.54
CA PHE A 278 -12.85 21.39 9.91
C PHE A 278 -11.87 22.56 9.99
N LEU A 279 -10.95 22.71 9.04
CA LEU A 279 -10.17 23.94 8.88
C LEU A 279 -11.09 25.15 8.68
N LYS A 280 -12.05 25.06 7.76
CA LYS A 280 -13.03 26.13 7.49
C LYS A 280 -13.84 26.46 8.75
N ARG A 281 -14.42 25.44 9.38
CA ARG A 281 -15.17 25.62 10.64
C ARG A 281 -14.33 26.32 11.71
N GLY A 282 -13.07 25.95 11.85
CA GLY A 282 -12.15 26.59 12.79
C GLY A 282 -11.87 28.04 12.44
N LEU A 283 -11.64 28.37 11.16
CA LEU A 283 -11.43 29.74 10.67
C LEU A 283 -12.69 30.59 10.89
N ASP A 284 -13.88 30.05 10.60
CA ASP A 284 -15.18 30.72 10.76
C ASP A 284 -15.42 31.11 12.22
N VAL A 285 -15.23 30.18 13.16
CA VAL A 285 -15.40 30.42 14.61
C VAL A 285 -14.39 31.46 15.13
N LEU A 286 -13.19 31.53 14.53
CA LEU A 286 -12.17 32.52 14.85
C LEU A 286 -12.36 33.85 14.09
N ASN A 287 -13.39 34.00 13.28
CA ASN A 287 -13.66 35.17 12.43
C ASN A 287 -12.49 35.53 11.47
N ILE A 288 -11.75 34.52 11.01
CA ILE A 288 -10.65 34.70 10.06
C ILE A 288 -11.17 34.60 8.64
N GLN A 289 -10.99 35.68 7.85
CA GLN A 289 -11.47 35.75 6.46
C GLN A 289 -10.55 34.94 5.54
N TYR A 290 -11.16 34.22 4.60
CA TYR A 290 -10.46 33.41 3.59
C TYR A 290 -11.19 33.34 2.26
N LYS A 291 -10.46 32.94 1.21
CA LYS A 291 -10.98 32.63 -0.12
C LYS A 291 -10.72 31.16 -0.43
N GLU A 292 -11.66 30.56 -1.14
CA GLU A 292 -11.57 29.16 -1.56
C GLU A 292 -11.24 29.06 -3.05
N LYS A 293 -10.36 28.13 -3.44
CA LYS A 293 -10.13 27.76 -4.82
C LYS A 293 -10.34 26.26 -5.00
N LYS A 294 -11.08 25.88 -6.05
CA LYS A 294 -11.31 24.48 -6.42
C LYS A 294 -10.45 24.10 -7.61
N GLY A 295 -9.82 22.94 -7.56
CA GLY A 295 -9.19 22.32 -8.74
C GLY A 295 -10.25 21.88 -9.76
N LYS A 296 -9.87 21.71 -11.03
CA LYS A 296 -10.78 21.41 -12.15
C LYS A 296 -11.72 20.21 -11.94
N ASN A 297 -11.31 19.20 -11.15
CA ASN A 297 -12.08 17.96 -10.89
C ASN A 297 -12.36 17.75 -9.39
N ALA A 298 -12.22 18.78 -8.55
CA ALA A 298 -12.41 18.64 -7.11
C ALA A 298 -13.88 18.89 -6.71
N THR A 299 -14.40 18.08 -5.81
CA THR A 299 -15.73 18.23 -5.22
C THR A 299 -15.75 19.24 -4.06
N PHE A 300 -14.56 19.54 -3.49
CA PHE A 300 -14.34 20.47 -2.37
C PHE A 300 -13.13 21.39 -2.67
N PRO A 301 -12.92 22.48 -1.92
CA PRO A 301 -11.76 23.36 -2.13
C PRO A 301 -10.44 22.63 -1.92
N THR A 302 -9.51 22.80 -2.85
CA THR A 302 -8.14 22.27 -2.77
C THR A 302 -7.14 23.31 -2.27
N GLU A 303 -7.57 24.57 -2.19
CA GLU A 303 -6.76 25.65 -1.65
C GLU A 303 -7.65 26.61 -0.84
N ILE A 304 -7.15 27.02 0.33
CA ILE A 304 -7.76 28.04 1.21
C ILE A 304 -6.71 29.11 1.47
N GLU A 305 -7.02 30.36 1.12
CA GLU A 305 -6.08 31.46 1.19
C GLU A 305 -6.68 32.64 1.97
N GLY A 306 -6.00 33.08 3.01
CA GLY A 306 -6.26 34.31 3.75
C GLY A 306 -5.23 35.37 3.53
N GLU A 307 -5.30 36.44 4.31
CA GLU A 307 -4.32 37.54 4.25
C GLU A 307 -2.90 37.08 4.57
N ASN A 308 -2.70 36.35 5.69
CA ASN A 308 -1.41 35.95 6.22
C ASN A 308 -1.07 34.46 6.02
N PHE A 309 -1.94 33.68 5.35
CA PHE A 309 -1.74 32.24 5.17
C PHE A 309 -2.24 31.74 3.83
N ARG A 310 -1.73 30.56 3.47
CA ARG A 310 -2.18 29.76 2.33
C ARG A 310 -2.10 28.28 2.71
N VAL A 311 -3.19 27.57 2.62
CA VAL A 311 -3.29 26.12 2.81
C VAL A 311 -3.66 25.50 1.48
N LEU A 312 -2.88 24.52 1.02
CA LEU A 312 -3.11 23.88 -0.27
C LEU A 312 -2.85 22.37 -0.19
N TYR A 313 -3.57 21.64 -1.03
CA TYR A 313 -3.33 20.21 -1.27
C TYR A 313 -2.29 20.03 -2.38
N GLU A 314 -1.34 19.15 -2.15
CA GLU A 314 -0.42 18.64 -3.16
C GLU A 314 -0.40 17.12 -3.13
N ILE A 315 -0.24 16.51 -4.30
CA ILE A 315 -0.02 15.06 -4.38
C ILE A 315 1.32 14.68 -3.73
N PRO A 316 1.48 13.47 -3.18
CA PRO A 316 2.71 13.08 -2.49
C PRO A 316 3.99 13.41 -3.27
N ASP A 317 4.08 13.09 -4.53
CA ASP A 317 5.28 13.34 -5.34
C ASP A 317 5.65 14.84 -5.43
N ALA A 318 4.66 15.73 -5.55
CA ALA A 318 4.90 17.16 -5.63
C ALA A 318 5.39 17.78 -4.31
N VAL A 319 5.09 17.16 -3.17
CA VAL A 319 5.50 17.66 -1.84
C VAL A 319 7.02 17.71 -1.69
N LEU A 320 7.75 16.78 -2.32
CA LEU A 320 9.21 16.73 -2.25
C LEU A 320 9.88 17.87 -3.03
N GLU A 321 9.15 18.51 -3.95
CA GLU A 321 9.60 19.66 -4.75
C GLU A 321 8.98 20.98 -4.27
N THR A 322 8.08 20.92 -3.28
CA THR A 322 7.32 22.08 -2.78
C THR A 322 7.96 22.60 -1.49
N GLU A 323 8.06 23.91 -1.37
CA GLU A 323 8.50 24.60 -0.14
C GLU A 323 7.29 25.11 0.65
N GLY A 324 7.39 25.11 1.97
CA GLY A 324 6.37 25.64 2.87
C GLY A 324 6.83 25.69 4.33
N ASP A 325 5.92 26.13 5.21
CA ASP A 325 6.21 26.30 6.64
C ASP A 325 5.76 25.10 7.48
N LEU A 326 4.73 24.38 7.01
CA LEU A 326 4.18 23.18 7.65
C LEU A 326 3.71 22.18 6.60
N LEU A 327 4.13 20.93 6.75
CA LEU A 327 3.62 19.80 6.00
C LEU A 327 2.66 18.98 6.87
N VAL A 328 1.49 18.63 6.35
CA VAL A 328 0.51 17.74 6.96
C VAL A 328 0.33 16.53 6.06
N MET A 329 0.61 15.34 6.57
CA MET A 329 0.46 14.07 5.85
C MET A 329 -0.66 13.25 6.51
N ASP A 330 -1.84 13.20 5.87
CA ASP A 330 -2.92 12.32 6.31
C ASP A 330 -2.75 10.92 5.73
N GLU A 331 -3.18 9.91 6.49
CA GLU A 331 -2.91 8.49 6.23
C GLU A 331 -1.42 8.22 5.90
N ALA A 332 -0.54 8.78 6.72
CA ALA A 332 0.92 8.78 6.52
C ALA A 332 1.52 7.38 6.31
N ALA A 333 0.96 6.35 6.96
CA ALA A 333 1.39 4.97 6.77
C ALA A 333 1.12 4.47 5.34
N ALA A 334 0.04 4.92 4.73
CA ALA A 334 -0.30 4.54 3.37
C ALA A 334 0.59 5.22 2.32
N ILE A 335 1.12 6.41 2.63
CA ILE A 335 2.12 7.10 1.80
C ILE A 335 3.46 6.35 1.85
N GLY A 336 3.82 5.80 3.00
CA GLY A 336 5.00 4.96 3.15
C GLY A 336 6.18 5.65 3.86
N VAL A 337 6.95 4.84 4.57
CA VAL A 337 8.00 5.31 5.48
C VAL A 337 9.19 5.93 4.74
N GLY A 338 9.55 5.40 3.57
CA GLY A 338 10.64 5.95 2.74
C GLY A 338 10.32 7.35 2.25
N TYR A 339 9.06 7.59 1.92
CA TYR A 339 8.57 8.91 1.53
C TYR A 339 8.60 9.89 2.72
N ILE A 340 8.13 9.45 3.89
CA ILE A 340 8.20 10.25 5.13
C ILE A 340 9.65 10.63 5.45
N ASP A 341 10.60 9.69 5.32
CA ASP A 341 12.03 9.97 5.52
C ASP A 341 12.56 11.04 4.55
N SER A 342 12.12 11.00 3.30
CA SER A 342 12.48 12.01 2.29
C SER A 342 11.87 13.37 2.61
N ALA A 343 10.60 13.42 3.01
CA ALA A 343 9.94 14.67 3.42
C ALA A 343 10.61 15.30 4.66
N LEU A 344 11.00 14.49 5.65
CA LEU A 344 11.69 14.96 6.86
C LEU A 344 13.10 15.55 6.60
N LYS A 345 13.67 15.36 5.41
CA LYS A 345 14.92 16.04 4.99
C LYS A 345 14.68 17.46 4.53
N ILE A 346 13.48 17.77 4.06
CA ILE A 346 13.11 19.03 3.39
C ILE A 346 12.31 19.92 4.34
N TRP A 347 11.38 19.32 5.11
CA TRP A 347 10.42 20.03 5.93
C TRP A 347 10.84 20.11 7.39
N ASP A 348 10.92 21.34 7.93
CA ASP A 348 11.24 21.59 9.33
C ASP A 348 10.11 21.28 10.31
N LYS A 349 8.86 21.30 9.85
CA LYS A 349 7.66 21.03 10.66
C LYS A 349 6.72 20.11 9.91
N VAL A 350 6.40 18.99 10.54
CA VAL A 350 5.56 17.94 9.92
C VAL A 350 4.51 17.45 10.91
N VAL A 351 3.28 17.30 10.43
CA VAL A 351 2.20 16.57 11.13
C VAL A 351 1.98 15.26 10.38
N LEU A 352 2.13 14.15 11.08
CA LEU A 352 1.88 12.81 10.57
C LEU A 352 0.60 12.28 11.22
N VAL A 353 -0.43 12.09 10.43
CA VAL A 353 -1.72 11.54 10.87
C VAL A 353 -1.85 10.13 10.32
N THR A 354 -2.10 9.15 11.16
CA THR A 354 -2.17 7.75 10.71
C THR A 354 -3.15 6.91 11.51
N THR A 355 -3.78 5.97 10.82
CA THR A 355 -4.63 4.94 11.41
C THR A 355 -3.75 3.74 11.81
N VAL A 356 -3.81 3.34 13.08
CA VAL A 356 -3.04 2.20 13.61
C VAL A 356 -3.83 0.90 13.47
N HIS A 357 -5.08 0.90 13.89
CA HIS A 357 -5.99 -0.25 13.82
C HIS A 357 -7.21 0.08 12.99
N GLY A 358 -7.72 -0.91 12.26
CA GLY A 358 -8.86 -0.79 11.37
C GLY A 358 -8.58 -1.27 9.96
N TYR A 359 -9.52 -1.07 9.06
CA TYR A 359 -9.47 -1.54 7.66
C TYR A 359 -8.18 -1.13 6.88
N GLU A 360 -7.61 0.02 7.17
CA GLU A 360 -6.33 0.49 6.56
C GLU A 360 -5.24 0.68 7.61
N GLY A 361 -5.39 0.05 8.78
CA GLY A 361 -4.45 0.17 9.90
C GLY A 361 -3.06 -0.33 9.54
N SER A 362 -2.07 0.45 9.92
CA SER A 362 -0.66 0.16 9.65
C SER A 362 0.02 -0.68 10.74
N GLY A 363 -0.70 -0.96 11.83
CA GLY A 363 -0.18 -1.69 12.97
C GLY A 363 0.94 -0.97 13.73
N LYS A 364 1.35 -1.56 14.84
CA LYS A 364 2.46 -1.05 15.67
C LYS A 364 3.82 -1.15 14.96
N ALA A 365 3.94 -2.02 13.95
CA ALA A 365 5.19 -2.17 13.19
C ALA A 365 5.58 -0.86 12.46
N PHE A 366 4.62 -0.20 11.83
CA PHE A 366 4.85 1.10 11.22
C PHE A 366 5.31 2.13 12.25
N LEU A 367 4.67 2.18 13.42
CA LEU A 367 5.02 3.13 14.47
C LEU A 367 6.44 2.91 15.01
N ARG A 368 6.87 1.64 15.17
CA ARG A 368 8.24 1.32 15.58
C ARG A 368 9.27 1.79 14.54
N TYR A 369 8.96 1.55 13.27
CA TYR A 369 9.82 1.99 12.18
C TYR A 369 9.88 3.52 12.07
N LEU A 370 8.73 4.18 12.21
CA LEU A 370 8.63 5.64 12.24
C LEU A 370 9.45 6.23 13.41
N LYS A 371 9.36 5.67 14.62
CA LYS A 371 10.18 6.08 15.78
C LYS A 371 11.66 6.04 15.46
N ARG A 372 12.12 4.98 14.79
CA ARG A 372 13.52 4.84 14.39
C ARG A 372 13.97 5.96 13.43
N ILE A 373 13.16 6.26 12.41
CA ILE A 373 13.47 7.33 11.45
C ILE A 373 13.50 8.69 12.14
N LEU A 374 12.50 9.00 12.94
CA LEU A 374 12.41 10.26 13.68
C LEU A 374 13.63 10.47 14.58
N SER A 375 14.10 9.41 15.25
CA SER A 375 15.32 9.42 16.05
C SER A 375 16.57 9.69 15.18
N LEU A 376 16.71 9.02 14.04
CA LEU A 376 17.83 9.24 13.11
C LEU A 376 17.87 10.68 12.57
N ARG A 377 16.71 11.32 12.39
CA ARG A 377 16.58 12.72 11.95
C ARG A 377 16.74 13.72 13.09
N LYS A 378 16.92 13.25 14.33
CA LYS A 378 17.00 14.12 15.53
C LYS A 378 15.80 15.06 15.63
N ALA A 379 14.60 14.55 15.30
CA ALA A 379 13.37 15.30 15.35
C ALA A 379 12.87 15.44 16.80
N ILE A 380 12.30 16.59 17.14
CA ILE A 380 11.55 16.80 18.37
C ILE A 380 10.13 16.30 18.09
N VAL A 381 9.72 15.20 18.74
CA VAL A 381 8.49 14.51 18.42
C VAL A 381 7.46 14.63 19.51
N TYR A 382 6.25 15.03 19.14
CA TYR A 382 5.07 15.06 19.99
C TYR A 382 4.16 13.93 19.56
N TRP A 383 3.99 12.91 20.43
CA TRP A 383 3.13 11.76 20.17
C TRP A 383 1.78 11.94 20.81
N GLN A 384 0.71 11.82 20.03
CA GLN A 384 -0.66 11.88 20.50
C GLN A 384 -1.44 10.66 19.99
N GLU A 385 -2.02 9.92 20.91
CA GLU A 385 -2.91 8.80 20.62
C GLU A 385 -4.35 9.17 20.99
N MET A 386 -5.28 8.91 20.07
CA MET A 386 -6.72 9.14 20.29
C MET A 386 -7.43 7.79 20.35
N VAL A 387 -8.00 7.48 21.50
CA VAL A 387 -8.66 6.19 21.77
C VAL A 387 -10.17 6.30 21.81
N THR A 388 -10.72 7.45 22.17
CA THR A 388 -12.15 7.67 22.35
C THR A 388 -12.90 7.64 21.01
N PRO A 389 -13.83 6.71 20.79
CA PRO A 389 -14.66 6.69 19.58
C PRO A 389 -15.64 7.87 19.56
N LEU A 390 -15.88 8.43 18.37
CA LEU A 390 -16.82 9.54 18.20
C LEU A 390 -18.11 9.13 17.50
N ARG A 391 -18.05 8.15 16.61
CA ARG A 391 -19.22 7.66 15.87
C ARG A 391 -20.19 6.84 16.70
N TYR A 392 -19.68 6.13 17.71
CA TYR A 392 -20.42 5.25 18.62
C TYR A 392 -19.77 5.30 19.99
N ALA A 393 -20.38 4.69 20.98
CA ALA A 393 -19.86 4.68 22.32
C ALA A 393 -18.72 3.66 22.53
N GLU A 394 -17.88 3.89 23.51
CA GLU A 394 -16.83 2.95 23.91
C GLU A 394 -17.46 1.66 24.47
N GLY A 395 -17.03 0.52 23.96
CA GLY A 395 -17.62 -0.79 24.28
C GLY A 395 -18.63 -1.28 23.24
N ASP A 396 -18.73 -0.61 22.09
CA ASP A 396 -19.62 -0.99 20.98
C ASP A 396 -19.40 -2.46 20.54
N PRO A 397 -20.44 -3.30 20.52
CA PRO A 397 -20.33 -4.72 20.20
C PRO A 397 -19.93 -4.97 18.75
N ILE A 398 -20.34 -4.09 17.83
CA ILE A 398 -20.06 -4.24 16.38
C ILE A 398 -18.62 -3.87 16.07
N GLU A 399 -18.03 -2.89 16.76
CA GLU A 399 -16.59 -2.63 16.64
C GLU A 399 -15.78 -3.86 17.06
N LYS A 400 -16.11 -4.44 18.18
CA LYS A 400 -15.42 -5.64 18.70
C LYS A 400 -15.53 -6.83 17.76
N TRP A 401 -16.76 -7.09 17.25
CA TRP A 401 -16.99 -8.11 16.26
C TRP A 401 -16.20 -7.87 14.98
N LEU A 402 -16.20 -6.64 14.46
CA LEU A 402 -15.52 -6.27 13.22
C LEU A 402 -14.01 -6.48 13.32
N TYR A 403 -13.40 -6.03 14.44
CA TYR A 403 -11.97 -6.16 14.67
C TYR A 403 -11.54 -7.63 14.79
N ASP A 404 -12.31 -8.44 15.52
CA ASP A 404 -11.98 -9.85 15.71
C ASP A 404 -12.23 -10.67 14.46
N THR A 405 -13.34 -10.44 13.77
CA THR A 405 -13.72 -11.19 12.56
C THR A 405 -12.74 -10.95 11.40
N LEU A 406 -12.34 -9.70 11.19
CA LEU A 406 -11.45 -9.29 10.12
C LEU A 406 -9.98 -9.20 10.54
N LEU A 407 -9.66 -9.51 11.79
CA LEU A 407 -8.31 -9.43 12.37
C LEU A 407 -7.66 -8.06 12.17
N LEU A 408 -8.44 -6.97 12.36
CA LEU A 408 -8.00 -5.60 12.09
C LEU A 408 -6.95 -5.10 13.10
N ASP A 409 -6.79 -5.78 14.22
CA ASP A 409 -5.83 -5.52 15.28
C ASP A 409 -4.86 -6.68 15.52
N ALA A 410 -4.75 -7.62 14.56
CA ALA A 410 -3.88 -8.77 14.70
C ALA A 410 -2.42 -8.34 14.79
N GLU A 411 -1.80 -8.66 15.92
CA GLU A 411 -0.38 -8.45 16.19
C GLU A 411 0.24 -9.74 16.72
N PRO A 412 1.47 -10.10 16.25
CA PRO A 412 2.15 -11.29 16.77
C PRO A 412 2.68 -11.06 18.19
N GLU A 413 2.62 -12.10 19.01
CA GLU A 413 3.28 -12.09 20.31
C GLU A 413 4.80 -12.11 20.14
N GLU A 414 5.52 -11.21 20.81
CA GLU A 414 6.97 -11.12 20.72
C GLU A 414 7.68 -12.38 21.28
N PRO A 415 8.76 -12.84 20.62
CA PRO A 415 9.52 -13.96 21.13
C PRO A 415 10.34 -13.53 22.35
N ARG A 416 10.33 -14.37 23.39
CA ARG A 416 11.08 -14.09 24.63
C ARG A 416 12.59 -14.23 24.48
N ARG A 417 13.04 -15.03 23.51
CA ARG A 417 14.47 -15.31 23.22
C ARG A 417 14.67 -15.53 21.72
N ILE A 418 15.90 -15.35 21.26
CA ILE A 418 16.28 -15.75 19.90
C ILE A 418 16.26 -17.28 19.83
N PRO A 419 15.53 -17.91 18.91
CA PRO A 419 15.45 -19.37 18.81
C PRO A 419 16.75 -19.97 18.29
N GLU A 420 17.18 -21.06 18.88
CA GLU A 420 18.38 -21.81 18.46
C GLU A 420 18.05 -22.91 17.44
N LYS A 421 16.86 -23.49 17.51
CA LYS A 421 16.37 -24.51 16.58
C LYS A 421 15.01 -24.16 16.05
N LEU A 422 14.79 -24.45 14.78
CA LEU A 422 13.63 -24.09 14.04
C LEU A 422 12.94 -25.29 13.40
N VAL A 423 11.64 -25.22 13.29
CA VAL A 423 10.78 -26.20 12.60
C VAL A 423 10.14 -25.49 11.41
N PHE A 424 10.23 -26.12 10.24
CA PHE A 424 9.56 -25.66 9.03
C PHE A 424 8.42 -26.60 8.70
N GLU A 425 7.21 -26.10 8.59
CA GLU A 425 6.01 -26.89 8.34
C GLU A 425 5.03 -26.22 7.40
N THR A 426 4.21 -27.05 6.75
CA THR A 426 3.01 -26.58 6.03
C THR A 426 1.83 -26.69 6.97
N ILE A 427 1.07 -25.60 7.14
CA ILE A 427 -0.07 -25.59 8.04
C ILE A 427 -1.33 -26.03 7.28
N ASP A 428 -2.13 -26.88 7.89
CA ASP A 428 -3.49 -27.17 7.46
C ASP A 428 -4.37 -25.94 7.70
N LYS A 429 -5.12 -25.51 6.69
CA LYS A 429 -5.93 -24.30 6.76
C LYS A 429 -7.15 -24.44 7.64
N GLU A 430 -7.80 -25.59 7.66
CA GLU A 430 -8.97 -25.83 8.53
C GLU A 430 -8.54 -25.79 9.99
N GLU A 431 -7.40 -26.40 10.31
CA GLU A 431 -6.81 -26.33 11.65
C GLU A 431 -6.44 -24.88 12.01
N LEU A 432 -5.77 -24.14 11.13
CA LEU A 432 -5.38 -22.75 11.36
C LEU A 432 -6.59 -21.85 11.65
N PHE A 433 -7.63 -21.92 10.83
CA PHE A 433 -8.82 -21.06 10.96
C PHE A 433 -9.78 -21.51 12.08
N SER A 434 -9.57 -22.69 12.65
CA SER A 434 -10.24 -23.12 13.89
C SER A 434 -9.52 -22.67 15.16
N ASN A 435 -8.22 -22.39 15.07
CA ASN A 435 -7.36 -21.95 16.19
C ASN A 435 -7.12 -20.43 16.12
N GLU A 436 -7.99 -19.65 16.75
CA GLU A 436 -7.93 -18.17 16.73
C GLU A 436 -6.59 -17.60 17.21
N LYS A 437 -5.95 -18.22 18.20
CA LYS A 437 -4.67 -17.74 18.73
C LYS A 437 -3.56 -17.91 17.69
N ARG A 438 -3.47 -19.09 17.06
CA ARG A 438 -2.47 -19.34 16.02
C ARG A 438 -2.76 -18.50 14.77
N LEU A 439 -4.02 -18.36 14.38
CA LEU A 439 -4.42 -17.53 13.24
C LEU A 439 -4.00 -16.06 13.44
N ARG A 440 -4.22 -15.51 14.63
CA ARG A 440 -3.77 -14.13 14.97
C ARG A 440 -2.26 -14.00 14.93
N GLN A 441 -1.51 -14.99 15.39
CA GLN A 441 -0.05 -15.02 15.31
C GLN A 441 0.43 -15.02 13.85
N VAL A 442 -0.05 -15.98 13.06
CA VAL A 442 0.34 -16.17 11.66
C VAL A 442 -0.04 -14.96 10.81
N TYR A 443 -1.29 -14.50 10.90
CA TYR A 443 -1.77 -13.35 10.15
C TYR A 443 -1.12 -12.05 10.61
N GLY A 444 -0.92 -11.87 11.90
CA GLY A 444 -0.23 -10.71 12.48
C GLY A 444 1.21 -10.58 11.97
N ILE A 445 1.96 -11.68 11.83
CA ILE A 445 3.30 -11.68 11.21
C ILE A 445 3.23 -11.20 9.76
N LEU A 446 2.26 -11.69 8.98
CA LEU A 446 2.09 -11.29 7.57
C LEU A 446 1.70 -9.81 7.42
N VAL A 447 0.81 -9.30 8.27
CA VAL A 447 0.38 -7.90 8.24
C VAL A 447 1.53 -6.96 8.57
N THR A 448 2.40 -7.31 9.51
CA THR A 448 3.53 -6.46 9.90
C THR A 448 4.54 -6.24 8.77
N ALA A 449 4.61 -7.15 7.81
CA ALA A 449 5.51 -7.03 6.65
C ALA A 449 4.97 -6.11 5.54
N HIS A 450 3.66 -5.88 5.48
CA HIS A 450 3.00 -5.19 4.37
C HIS A 450 2.42 -3.81 4.72
N TYR A 451 2.56 -3.34 5.95
CA TYR A 451 2.08 -2.05 6.47
C TYR A 451 0.59 -1.77 6.25
N ARG A 452 -0.19 -2.72 5.71
CA ARG A 452 -1.64 -2.61 5.51
C ARG A 452 -2.32 -3.91 5.87
N ASN A 453 -3.41 -3.79 6.61
CA ASN A 453 -4.34 -4.89 6.82
C ASN A 453 -5.40 -4.84 5.71
N ASN A 454 -5.50 -5.93 4.94
CA ASN A 454 -6.49 -6.09 3.89
C ASN A 454 -7.33 -7.34 4.18
N PRO A 455 -8.56 -7.21 4.68
CA PRO A 455 -9.41 -8.36 4.99
C PRO A 455 -9.62 -9.36 3.85
N ASN A 456 -9.58 -8.90 2.59
CA ASN A 456 -9.64 -9.83 1.45
C ASN A 456 -8.44 -10.79 1.41
N ASP A 457 -7.28 -10.37 1.91
CA ASP A 457 -6.10 -11.24 1.94
C ASP A 457 -6.26 -12.40 2.93
N LEU A 458 -6.98 -12.17 4.04
CA LEU A 458 -7.34 -13.23 4.99
C LEU A 458 -8.27 -14.26 4.34
N MET A 459 -9.25 -13.81 3.55
CA MET A 459 -10.13 -14.68 2.80
C MET A 459 -9.38 -15.46 1.71
N ILE A 460 -8.50 -14.80 0.95
CA ILE A 460 -7.66 -15.46 -0.06
C ILE A 460 -6.76 -16.53 0.60
N MET A 461 -6.21 -16.23 1.76
CA MET A 461 -5.38 -17.15 2.52
C MET A 461 -6.14 -18.40 2.95
N GLY A 462 -7.41 -18.26 3.38
CA GLY A 462 -8.27 -19.36 3.78
C GLY A 462 -8.85 -20.12 2.59
N ASP A 463 -9.53 -19.44 1.69
CA ASP A 463 -10.41 -20.05 0.69
C ASP A 463 -9.74 -20.31 -0.67
N GLY A 464 -8.61 -19.67 -0.96
CA GLY A 464 -7.85 -19.95 -2.18
C GLY A 464 -7.20 -21.34 -2.14
N ILE A 465 -7.74 -22.30 -2.90
CA ILE A 465 -7.25 -23.70 -2.87
C ILE A 465 -5.78 -23.84 -3.31
N HIS A 466 -5.32 -22.95 -4.19
CA HIS A 466 -3.96 -22.93 -4.71
C HIS A 466 -2.98 -22.14 -3.80
N HIS A 467 -3.48 -21.57 -2.70
CA HIS A 467 -2.66 -20.91 -1.69
C HIS A 467 -2.26 -21.91 -0.59
N THR A 468 -1.00 -21.90 -0.22
CA THR A 468 -0.42 -22.70 0.86
C THR A 468 0.24 -21.79 1.88
N ILE A 469 0.08 -22.08 3.16
CA ILE A 469 0.75 -21.39 4.26
C ILE A 469 1.81 -22.30 4.84
N LYS A 470 3.04 -21.78 4.92
CA LYS A 470 4.15 -22.47 5.59
C LYS A 470 4.71 -21.55 6.66
N THR A 471 5.19 -22.14 7.74
CA THR A 471 5.74 -21.40 8.87
C THR A 471 7.14 -21.88 9.24
N LEU A 472 7.87 -20.95 9.81
CA LEU A 472 9.09 -21.19 10.55
C LEU A 472 8.79 -20.97 12.02
N SER A 473 8.88 -22.02 12.82
CA SER A 473 8.45 -22.03 14.22
C SER A 473 9.60 -22.43 15.14
N THR A 474 9.52 -22.02 16.37
CA THR A 474 10.39 -22.54 17.44
C THR A 474 9.98 -23.96 17.82
N ILE A 475 10.83 -24.69 18.52
CA ILE A 475 10.54 -26.07 18.95
C ILE A 475 9.33 -26.15 19.89
N ASP A 476 9.09 -25.11 20.67
CA ASP A 476 7.91 -24.97 21.53
C ASP A 476 6.64 -24.52 20.77
N GLY A 477 6.68 -24.55 19.44
CA GLY A 477 5.52 -24.34 18.56
C GLY A 477 5.10 -22.88 18.35
N LYS A 478 5.98 -21.89 18.62
CA LYS A 478 5.69 -20.50 18.37
C LYS A 478 6.13 -20.10 16.95
N ASP A 479 5.20 -19.68 16.11
CA ASP A 479 5.48 -19.19 14.76
C ASP A 479 6.25 -17.86 14.83
N ILE A 480 7.39 -17.78 14.14
CA ILE A 480 8.28 -16.62 14.06
C ILE A 480 8.46 -16.10 12.64
N GLY A 481 8.17 -16.92 11.65
CA GLY A 481 8.20 -16.60 10.25
C GLY A 481 7.03 -17.26 9.53
N VAL A 482 6.49 -16.58 8.54
CA VAL A 482 5.34 -17.06 7.76
C VAL A 482 5.56 -16.76 6.29
N VAL A 483 5.19 -17.68 5.44
CA VAL A 483 5.10 -17.48 4.00
C VAL A 483 3.76 -17.95 3.47
N GLN A 484 3.16 -17.13 2.62
CA GLN A 484 2.01 -17.49 1.80
C GLN A 484 2.48 -17.70 0.37
N ILE A 485 2.23 -18.87 -0.17
CA ILE A 485 2.63 -19.30 -1.50
C ILE A 485 1.36 -19.54 -2.33
N ALA A 486 1.36 -19.05 -3.57
CA ALA A 486 0.36 -19.40 -4.58
C ALA A 486 1.01 -20.29 -5.65
N GLU A 487 0.39 -21.40 -5.98
CA GLU A 487 0.78 -22.20 -7.15
C GLU A 487 0.28 -21.53 -8.42
N GLU A 488 1.18 -21.32 -9.39
CA GLU A 488 0.90 -20.66 -10.66
C GLU A 488 1.50 -21.43 -11.83
N GLY A 489 0.96 -21.21 -13.04
CA GLY A 489 1.42 -21.88 -14.25
C GLY A 489 0.74 -23.23 -14.47
N GLY A 490 1.35 -24.10 -15.30
CA GLY A 490 0.70 -25.35 -15.74
C GLY A 490 -0.57 -25.09 -16.56
N LEU A 491 -0.57 -23.98 -17.33
CA LEU A 491 -1.73 -23.49 -18.05
C LEU A 491 -2.00 -24.32 -19.31
N PRO A 492 -3.27 -24.57 -19.66
CA PRO A 492 -3.61 -25.12 -20.95
C PRO A 492 -3.21 -24.19 -22.10
N GLU A 493 -2.84 -24.75 -23.26
CA GLU A 493 -2.33 -23.98 -24.41
C GLU A 493 -3.27 -22.86 -24.84
N SER A 494 -4.59 -23.07 -24.77
CA SER A 494 -5.59 -22.06 -25.11
C SER A 494 -5.51 -20.80 -24.23
N LEU A 495 -5.21 -20.94 -22.94
CA LEU A 495 -5.01 -19.81 -22.04
C LEU A 495 -3.68 -19.09 -22.32
N ILE A 496 -2.63 -19.84 -22.65
CA ILE A 496 -1.34 -19.26 -23.05
C ILE A 496 -1.51 -18.42 -24.32
N GLU A 497 -2.23 -18.92 -25.30
CA GLU A 497 -2.53 -18.17 -26.53
C GLU A 497 -3.39 -16.94 -26.25
N SER A 498 -4.40 -17.05 -25.41
CA SER A 498 -5.21 -15.90 -24.95
C SER A 498 -4.36 -14.82 -24.29
N ALA A 499 -3.41 -15.21 -23.41
CA ALA A 499 -2.48 -14.27 -22.78
C ALA A 499 -1.60 -13.56 -23.83
N LEU A 500 -1.12 -14.28 -24.85
CA LEU A 500 -0.36 -13.70 -25.96
C LEU A 500 -1.18 -12.70 -26.77
N MET A 501 -2.50 -12.84 -26.83
CA MET A 501 -3.44 -11.89 -27.44
C MET A 501 -3.85 -10.75 -26.49
N GLY A 502 -3.26 -10.68 -25.29
CA GLY A 502 -3.50 -9.59 -24.34
C GLY A 502 -4.62 -9.83 -23.34
N VAL A 503 -5.31 -10.97 -23.40
CA VAL A 503 -6.34 -11.33 -22.39
C VAL A 503 -5.66 -11.49 -21.04
N THR A 504 -6.27 -10.89 -20.02
CA THR A 504 -5.81 -11.01 -18.62
C THR A 504 -6.73 -11.97 -17.88
N PHE A 505 -6.14 -12.87 -17.11
CA PHE A 505 -6.85 -13.79 -16.24
C PHE A 505 -6.25 -13.77 -14.83
N ASP A 506 -7.09 -13.97 -13.83
CA ASP A 506 -6.69 -13.93 -12.44
C ASP A 506 -5.95 -15.20 -12.01
N GLY A 507 -5.19 -15.12 -10.92
CA GLY A 507 -4.58 -16.26 -10.26
C GLY A 507 -3.23 -16.72 -10.79
N ASN A 508 -2.70 -16.14 -11.87
CA ASN A 508 -1.43 -16.51 -12.51
C ASN A 508 -0.57 -15.28 -12.84
N LEU A 509 -0.29 -14.47 -11.82
CA LEU A 509 0.33 -13.15 -12.00
C LEU A 509 1.68 -13.21 -12.70
N ILE A 510 2.59 -14.09 -12.27
CA ILE A 510 3.94 -14.18 -12.84
C ILE A 510 3.90 -14.78 -14.25
N PRO A 511 3.24 -15.92 -14.50
CA PRO A 511 3.09 -16.46 -15.86
C PRO A 511 2.45 -15.47 -16.83
N ASP A 512 1.34 -14.83 -16.46
CA ASP A 512 0.65 -13.83 -17.30
C ASP A 512 1.59 -12.69 -17.71
N ARG A 513 2.34 -12.13 -16.75
CA ARG A 513 3.30 -11.07 -17.02
C ARG A 513 4.44 -11.52 -17.94
N LEU A 514 5.03 -12.67 -17.64
CA LEU A 514 6.17 -13.15 -18.42
C LEU A 514 5.78 -13.60 -19.83
N ILE A 515 4.63 -14.26 -20.02
CA ILE A 515 4.11 -14.60 -21.36
C ILE A 515 3.94 -13.32 -22.20
N LYS A 516 3.29 -12.30 -21.66
CA LYS A 516 3.01 -11.04 -22.39
C LYS A 516 4.27 -10.27 -22.75
N HIS A 517 5.24 -10.21 -21.84
CA HIS A 517 6.43 -9.35 -22.02
C HIS A 517 7.64 -10.06 -22.64
N THR A 518 7.78 -11.37 -22.47
CA THR A 518 8.86 -12.15 -23.10
C THR A 518 8.42 -12.86 -24.36
N ARG A 519 7.12 -13.05 -24.56
CA ARG A 519 6.49 -13.84 -25.62
C ARG A 519 6.81 -15.34 -25.57
N LEU A 520 7.41 -15.84 -24.44
CA LEU A 520 7.76 -17.24 -24.25
C LEU A 520 6.59 -18.00 -23.63
N LYS A 521 6.08 -19.01 -24.35
CA LYS A 521 4.98 -19.90 -23.93
C LYS A 521 5.35 -20.76 -22.72
N GLU A 522 6.65 -21.06 -22.57
CA GLU A 522 7.18 -21.89 -21.47
C GLU A 522 6.79 -21.36 -20.10
N PHE A 523 6.70 -20.04 -19.91
CA PHE A 523 6.26 -19.46 -18.64
C PHE A 523 4.82 -19.81 -18.28
N GLY A 524 3.98 -20.13 -19.26
CA GLY A 524 2.64 -20.64 -19.01
C GLY A 524 2.62 -22.14 -18.71
N ARG A 525 3.50 -22.92 -19.35
CA ARG A 525 3.55 -24.38 -19.22
C ARG A 525 4.21 -24.84 -17.93
N MET A 526 5.25 -24.11 -17.47
CA MET A 526 5.95 -24.41 -16.21
C MET A 526 5.03 -24.23 -15.01
N ARG A 527 5.23 -25.07 -14.00
CA ARG A 527 4.59 -24.92 -12.69
C ARG A 527 5.52 -24.19 -11.74
N GLY A 528 5.00 -23.17 -11.06
CA GLY A 528 5.79 -22.37 -10.15
C GLY A 528 5.09 -22.02 -8.86
N TRP A 529 5.88 -21.63 -7.88
CA TRP A 529 5.42 -21.07 -6.62
C TRP A 529 5.67 -19.57 -6.58
N ARG A 530 4.60 -18.80 -6.59
CA ARG A 530 4.72 -17.37 -6.29
C ARG A 530 4.62 -17.15 -4.79
N ILE A 531 5.68 -16.63 -4.21
CA ILE A 531 5.65 -16.11 -2.85
C ILE A 531 4.81 -14.82 -2.86
N VAL A 532 3.59 -14.92 -2.35
CA VAL A 532 2.63 -13.81 -2.25
C VAL A 532 3.05 -12.88 -1.14
N ARG A 533 3.43 -13.46 0.01
CA ARG A 533 3.94 -12.77 1.19
C ARG A 533 4.97 -13.64 1.91
N ILE A 534 6.00 -13.01 2.40
CA ILE A 534 6.98 -13.62 3.31
C ILE A 534 7.31 -12.64 4.42
N ALA A 535 7.25 -13.07 5.64
CA ALA A 535 7.50 -12.22 6.79
C ALA A 535 8.22 -12.99 7.91
N ILE A 536 9.13 -12.29 8.55
CA ILE A 536 9.74 -12.70 9.83
C ILE A 536 9.34 -11.65 10.87
N MET A 537 9.06 -12.09 12.08
CA MET A 537 8.80 -11.19 13.21
C MET A 537 9.86 -10.10 13.28
N GLN A 538 9.43 -8.88 13.52
CA GLN A 538 10.28 -7.69 13.38
C GLN A 538 11.53 -7.74 14.26
N GLU A 539 11.42 -8.27 15.47
CA GLU A 539 12.50 -8.42 16.45
C GLU A 539 13.58 -9.42 16.02
N LEU A 540 13.22 -10.29 15.05
CA LEU A 540 14.08 -11.33 14.48
C LEU A 540 14.58 -10.99 13.07
N GLN A 541 14.18 -9.86 12.50
CA GLN A 541 14.67 -9.43 11.20
C GLN A 541 16.17 -9.09 11.22
N ASN A 542 16.82 -9.17 10.05
CA ASN A 542 18.26 -8.96 9.86
C ASN A 542 19.18 -9.93 10.64
N LYS A 543 18.63 -11.07 11.08
CA LYS A 543 19.38 -12.14 11.77
C LYS A 543 19.52 -13.43 10.93
N GLY A 544 19.18 -13.37 9.64
CA GLY A 544 19.29 -14.49 8.71
C GLY A 544 18.03 -15.35 8.56
N PHE A 545 17.06 -15.27 9.47
CA PHE A 545 15.85 -16.12 9.44
C PHE A 545 15.02 -16.02 8.15
N GLY A 546 14.97 -14.85 7.54
CA GLY A 546 14.29 -14.68 6.24
C GLY A 546 14.97 -15.43 5.10
N SER A 547 16.29 -15.44 5.09
CA SER A 547 17.09 -16.21 4.12
C SER A 547 16.98 -17.71 4.36
N GLU A 548 16.95 -18.13 5.62
CA GLU A 548 16.76 -19.55 6.00
C GLU A 548 15.37 -20.05 5.58
N LEU A 549 14.31 -19.28 5.87
CA LEU A 549 12.96 -19.59 5.43
C LEU A 549 12.88 -19.71 3.90
N LEU A 550 13.50 -18.77 3.18
CA LEU A 550 13.49 -18.78 1.73
C LEU A 550 14.25 -19.98 1.13
N LYS A 551 15.36 -20.38 1.76
CA LYS A 551 16.10 -21.59 1.39
C LYS A 551 15.24 -22.84 1.56
N MET A 552 14.56 -23.00 2.69
CA MET A 552 13.68 -24.14 2.97
C MET A 552 12.52 -24.21 1.97
N ILE A 553 11.95 -23.07 1.55
CA ILE A 553 10.91 -23.00 0.52
C ILE A 553 11.43 -23.52 -0.82
N VAL A 554 12.63 -23.11 -1.23
CA VAL A 554 13.22 -23.53 -2.50
C VAL A 554 13.53 -25.03 -2.50
N GLU A 555 14.09 -25.55 -1.41
CA GLU A 555 14.34 -26.97 -1.24
C GLU A 555 13.05 -27.82 -1.25
N ASP A 556 11.98 -27.29 -0.66
CA ASP A 556 10.67 -27.95 -0.68
C ASP A 556 10.04 -27.91 -2.08
N ALA A 557 10.15 -26.79 -2.80
CA ALA A 557 9.72 -26.67 -4.18
C ALA A 557 10.43 -27.67 -5.11
N GLU A 558 11.74 -27.83 -4.93
CA GLU A 558 12.55 -28.80 -5.68
C GLU A 558 12.06 -30.23 -5.42
N ARG A 559 11.83 -30.62 -4.16
CA ARG A 559 11.28 -31.94 -3.80
C ARG A 559 9.90 -32.20 -4.41
N GLN A 560 9.10 -31.17 -4.59
CA GLN A 560 7.74 -31.28 -5.17
C GLN A 560 7.73 -31.15 -6.70
N GLY A 561 8.88 -31.06 -7.36
CA GLY A 561 8.98 -30.98 -8.80
C GLY A 561 8.45 -29.66 -9.39
N ILE A 562 8.58 -28.57 -8.65
CA ILE A 562 8.24 -27.22 -9.08
C ILE A 562 9.37 -26.66 -9.94
N ASP A 563 9.03 -26.00 -11.05
CA ASP A 563 10.00 -25.48 -12.01
C ASP A 563 10.71 -24.21 -11.53
N TRP A 564 9.99 -23.35 -10.80
CA TRP A 564 10.51 -22.07 -10.33
C TRP A 564 9.83 -21.57 -9.05
N VAL A 565 10.54 -20.76 -8.28
CA VAL A 565 10.01 -19.95 -7.18
C VAL A 565 10.20 -18.49 -7.53
N GLY A 566 9.17 -17.66 -7.36
CA GLY A 566 9.23 -16.24 -7.71
C GLY A 566 8.41 -15.36 -6.78
N SER A 567 8.56 -14.05 -6.93
CA SER A 567 7.77 -13.05 -6.21
C SER A 567 7.58 -11.80 -7.06
N ALA A 568 6.52 -11.05 -6.77
CA ALA A 568 6.23 -9.75 -7.37
C ALA A 568 5.96 -8.72 -6.28
N PHE A 569 6.65 -7.57 -6.34
CA PHE A 569 6.58 -6.52 -5.31
C PHE A 569 6.88 -5.14 -5.91
N MET A 570 6.58 -4.07 -5.17
CA MET A 570 7.00 -2.71 -5.56
C MET A 570 8.49 -2.55 -5.35
N SER A 571 9.15 -1.83 -6.26
CA SER A 571 10.59 -1.60 -6.19
C SER A 571 10.97 -0.88 -4.88
N ASP A 572 11.67 -1.59 -4.02
CA ASP A 572 12.30 -1.08 -2.81
C ASP A 572 13.72 -1.62 -2.72
N ILE A 573 14.67 -0.77 -2.41
CA ILE A 573 16.11 -1.12 -2.39
C ILE A 573 16.40 -2.30 -1.46
N ARG A 574 15.79 -2.33 -0.28
CA ARG A 574 16.05 -3.38 0.72
C ARG A 574 15.42 -4.70 0.32
N VAL A 575 14.17 -4.63 -0.17
CA VAL A 575 13.43 -5.82 -0.62
C VAL A 575 14.13 -6.43 -1.83
N LEU A 576 14.51 -5.61 -2.81
CA LEU A 576 15.20 -6.09 -4.01
C LEU A 576 16.55 -6.73 -3.68
N ASN A 577 17.35 -6.09 -2.82
CA ASN A 577 18.62 -6.65 -2.33
C ASN A 577 18.43 -7.98 -1.57
N PHE A 578 17.37 -8.12 -0.77
CA PHE A 578 17.04 -9.35 -0.09
C PHE A 578 16.85 -10.51 -1.08
N TRP A 579 16.04 -10.30 -2.12
CA TRP A 579 15.77 -11.34 -3.13
C TRP A 579 17.03 -11.70 -3.93
N ILE A 580 17.77 -10.70 -4.43
CA ILE A 580 18.99 -10.93 -5.23
C ILE A 580 20.07 -11.64 -4.40
N LYS A 581 20.29 -11.24 -3.15
CA LYS A 581 21.24 -11.89 -2.23
C LYS A 581 20.91 -13.38 -2.01
N ASN A 582 19.63 -13.76 -2.06
CA ASN A 582 19.19 -15.14 -1.92
C ASN A 582 19.12 -15.90 -3.27
N GLY A 583 19.71 -15.36 -4.32
CA GLY A 583 19.87 -16.05 -5.61
C GLY A 583 18.62 -15.98 -6.50
N PHE A 584 17.77 -14.99 -6.30
CA PHE A 584 16.68 -14.65 -7.22
C PHE A 584 17.17 -13.63 -8.26
N TYR A 585 16.66 -13.75 -9.47
CA TYR A 585 17.03 -12.89 -10.58
C TYR A 585 15.84 -11.98 -10.94
N PRO A 586 16.05 -10.70 -11.23
CA PRO A 586 15.01 -9.85 -11.78
C PRO A 586 14.70 -10.30 -13.21
N VAL A 587 13.42 -10.54 -13.51
CA VAL A 587 12.96 -11.04 -14.82
C VAL A 587 11.98 -10.10 -15.51
N HIS A 588 11.38 -9.17 -14.78
CA HIS A 588 10.46 -8.18 -15.31
C HIS A 588 10.35 -6.95 -14.42
N VAL A 589 10.22 -5.79 -15.04
CA VAL A 589 9.84 -4.53 -14.41
C VAL A 589 8.67 -3.95 -15.20
N SER A 590 7.59 -3.57 -14.52
CA SER A 590 6.45 -2.95 -15.17
C SER A 590 6.87 -1.67 -15.89
N PRO A 591 6.43 -1.44 -17.14
CA PRO A 591 6.70 -0.17 -17.83
C PRO A 591 5.87 0.99 -17.29
N ARG A 592 4.84 0.70 -16.49
CA ARG A 592 3.98 1.70 -15.87
C ARG A 592 4.28 1.80 -14.39
N ARG A 593 4.52 3.01 -13.94
CA ARG A 593 4.63 3.37 -12.52
C ARG A 593 3.27 3.16 -11.84
N ASN A 594 3.26 2.70 -10.61
CA ASN A 594 2.04 2.65 -9.83
C ASN A 594 1.68 4.08 -9.38
N GLU A 595 0.55 4.60 -9.83
CA GLU A 595 0.14 5.98 -9.56
C GLU A 595 -0.07 6.28 -8.06
N LYS A 596 -0.47 5.26 -7.29
CA LYS A 596 -0.73 5.42 -5.84
C LYS A 596 0.55 5.33 -5.00
N LEU A 597 1.50 4.49 -5.41
CA LEU A 597 2.70 4.19 -4.62
C LEU A 597 3.96 4.86 -5.17
N GLY A 598 3.88 5.41 -6.38
CA GLY A 598 4.98 6.10 -7.00
C GLY A 598 6.15 5.22 -7.48
N ASP A 599 6.03 3.89 -7.39
CA ASP A 599 7.09 2.92 -7.70
C ASP A 599 6.72 1.97 -8.84
N TYR A 600 7.72 1.24 -9.33
CA TYR A 600 7.56 0.27 -10.42
C TYR A 600 7.44 -1.15 -9.86
N PRO A 601 6.40 -1.93 -10.25
CA PRO A 601 6.34 -3.36 -9.92
C PRO A 601 7.49 -4.15 -10.54
N VAL A 602 8.14 -4.97 -9.72
CA VAL A 602 9.26 -5.84 -10.11
C VAL A 602 8.87 -7.29 -9.91
N VAL A 603 9.28 -8.18 -10.82
CA VAL A 603 9.20 -9.63 -10.68
C VAL A 603 10.60 -10.20 -10.58
N VAL A 604 10.81 -11.04 -9.56
CA VAL A 604 12.03 -11.82 -9.37
C VAL A 604 11.71 -13.31 -9.41
N MET A 605 12.66 -14.11 -9.89
CA MET A 605 12.50 -15.56 -10.01
C MET A 605 13.81 -16.31 -9.71
N LYS A 606 13.68 -17.47 -9.06
CA LYS A 606 14.74 -18.46 -8.90
C LYS A 606 14.34 -19.71 -9.67
N PRO A 607 15.11 -20.14 -10.68
CA PRO A 607 14.80 -21.32 -11.47
C PRO A 607 15.24 -22.58 -10.76
N ILE A 608 14.48 -23.67 -10.90
CA ILE A 608 14.78 -24.99 -10.36
C ILE A 608 15.03 -25.97 -11.51
N SER A 609 14.05 -26.16 -12.41
CA SER A 609 14.20 -27.06 -13.57
C SER A 609 15.12 -26.49 -14.65
N GLU A 610 15.64 -27.35 -15.52
CA GLU A 610 16.49 -26.93 -16.65
C GLU A 610 15.73 -26.04 -17.65
N VAL A 611 14.44 -26.29 -17.85
CA VAL A 611 13.59 -25.44 -18.69
C VAL A 611 13.46 -24.04 -18.06
N ALA A 612 13.25 -23.97 -16.75
CA ALA A 612 13.17 -22.70 -16.04
C ALA A 612 14.51 -21.93 -16.09
N LYS A 613 15.65 -22.59 -15.96
CA LYS A 613 16.98 -21.97 -16.10
C LYS A 613 17.17 -21.31 -17.47
N ARG A 614 16.77 -22.01 -18.55
CA ARG A 614 16.86 -21.50 -19.91
C ARG A 614 15.91 -20.34 -20.15
N ALA A 615 14.64 -20.48 -19.74
CA ALA A 615 13.62 -19.43 -19.89
C ALA A 615 13.98 -18.17 -19.09
N LEU A 616 14.47 -18.35 -17.86
CA LEU A 616 14.91 -17.25 -17.00
C LEU A 616 16.07 -16.47 -17.62
N LYS A 617 17.06 -17.16 -18.20
CA LYS A 617 18.19 -16.50 -18.87
C LYS A 617 17.71 -15.56 -19.97
N ILE A 618 16.70 -15.99 -20.76
CA ILE A 618 16.10 -15.17 -21.81
C ILE A 618 15.32 -14.00 -21.23
N ALA A 619 14.48 -14.23 -20.21
CA ALA A 619 13.71 -13.16 -19.56
C ALA A 619 14.62 -12.09 -18.94
N THR A 620 15.69 -12.52 -18.27
CA THR A 620 16.69 -11.62 -17.67
C THR A 620 17.43 -10.81 -18.74
N TYR A 621 17.75 -11.45 -19.88
CA TYR A 621 18.35 -10.74 -21.03
C TYR A 621 17.39 -9.66 -21.57
N ILE A 622 16.14 -10.03 -21.82
CA ILE A 622 15.11 -9.08 -22.32
C ILE A 622 14.94 -7.90 -21.36
N LEU A 623 14.87 -8.17 -20.06
CA LEU A 623 14.78 -7.10 -19.05
C LEU A 623 15.98 -6.16 -19.11
N LYS A 624 17.19 -6.70 -19.13
CA LYS A 624 18.43 -5.91 -19.15
C LYS A 624 18.54 -5.09 -20.41
N ASP A 625 18.25 -5.70 -21.56
CA ASP A 625 18.25 -5.01 -22.86
C ASP A 625 17.22 -3.87 -22.89
N LYS A 626 16.01 -4.12 -22.41
CA LYS A 626 14.97 -3.10 -22.29
C LYS A 626 15.38 -1.96 -21.35
N LEU A 627 15.93 -2.25 -20.17
CA LEU A 627 16.39 -1.22 -19.25
C LEU A 627 17.46 -0.35 -19.90
N LEU A 628 18.51 -0.95 -20.49
CA LEU A 628 19.63 -0.21 -21.07
C LEU A 628 19.23 0.65 -22.27
N ASN A 629 18.25 0.18 -23.07
CA ASN A 629 17.84 0.87 -24.30
C ASN A 629 16.68 1.85 -24.13
N THR A 630 15.88 1.75 -23.05
CA THR A 630 14.66 2.58 -22.87
C THR A 630 14.60 3.35 -21.55
N ILE A 631 15.68 3.34 -20.78
CA ILE A 631 15.71 3.95 -19.45
C ILE A 631 15.51 5.47 -19.48
N HIS A 632 15.97 6.13 -20.55
CA HIS A 632 15.84 7.58 -20.75
C HIS A 632 14.40 8.03 -21.05
N ASP A 633 13.50 7.08 -21.35
CA ASP A 633 12.09 7.30 -21.66
C ASP A 633 11.20 6.56 -20.66
N VAL A 634 11.00 5.26 -20.85
CA VAL A 634 10.02 4.43 -20.09
C VAL A 634 10.31 4.41 -18.60
N TYR A 635 11.58 4.40 -18.21
CA TYR A 635 12.02 4.33 -16.80
C TYR A 635 12.76 5.57 -16.33
N PHE A 636 12.55 6.71 -17.00
CA PHE A 636 13.21 7.97 -16.64
C PHE A 636 12.94 8.36 -15.17
N GLY A 637 11.73 8.11 -14.66
CA GLY A 637 11.36 8.38 -13.27
C GLY A 637 11.85 7.37 -12.23
N MET A 638 12.51 6.26 -12.64
CA MET A 638 12.99 5.25 -11.70
C MET A 638 14.24 5.73 -10.96
N ASP A 639 14.33 5.42 -9.65
CA ASP A 639 15.50 5.72 -8.84
C ASP A 639 16.75 5.05 -9.45
N PRO A 640 17.84 5.81 -9.73
CA PRO A 640 19.07 5.26 -10.27
C PRO A 640 19.68 4.12 -9.46
N GLU A 641 19.50 4.13 -8.13
CA GLU A 641 19.97 3.07 -7.24
C GLU A 641 19.20 1.77 -7.45
N ILE A 642 17.88 1.84 -7.66
CA ILE A 642 17.06 0.68 -8.02
C ILE A 642 17.48 0.12 -9.37
N VAL A 643 17.71 0.99 -10.36
CA VAL A 643 18.21 0.58 -11.69
C VAL A 643 19.56 -0.14 -11.56
N ARG A 644 20.47 0.40 -10.74
CA ARG A 644 21.78 -0.20 -10.47
C ARG A 644 21.65 -1.65 -9.95
N ILE A 645 20.78 -1.84 -8.96
CA ILE A 645 20.55 -3.16 -8.37
C ILE A 645 19.94 -4.12 -9.39
N LEU A 646 18.99 -3.66 -10.21
CA LEU A 646 18.36 -4.45 -11.27
C LEU A 646 19.38 -4.87 -12.33
N LEU A 647 20.23 -3.96 -12.83
CA LEU A 647 21.23 -4.23 -13.85
C LEU A 647 22.30 -5.21 -13.36
N ASN A 648 22.75 -5.06 -12.10
CA ASN A 648 23.72 -5.97 -11.49
C ASN A 648 23.12 -7.33 -11.11
N GLY A 649 21.84 -7.35 -10.74
CA GLY A 649 21.07 -8.59 -10.51
C GLY A 649 20.79 -9.38 -11.78
N ALA A 650 20.69 -8.70 -12.91
CA ALA A 650 20.51 -9.29 -14.25
C ALA A 650 21.86 -9.82 -14.81
N LYS A 651 22.32 -10.96 -14.27
CA LYS A 651 23.62 -11.57 -14.57
C LYS A 651 23.64 -12.26 -15.95
N VAL A 652 23.47 -11.48 -17.01
CA VAL A 652 23.61 -11.93 -18.40
C VAL A 652 24.66 -11.08 -19.10
N HIS A 653 25.45 -11.71 -19.94
CA HIS A 653 26.55 -11.09 -20.69
C HIS A 653 26.17 -10.92 -22.15
N LYS A 654 26.53 -9.76 -22.71
CA LYS A 654 26.49 -9.47 -24.15
C LYS A 654 27.74 -8.68 -24.50
N GLU A 655 28.44 -9.12 -25.55
CA GLU A 655 29.58 -8.36 -26.01
C GLU A 655 29.12 -7.07 -26.70
N VAL A 656 29.71 -5.96 -26.29
CA VAL A 656 29.49 -4.64 -26.90
C VAL A 656 30.80 -4.22 -27.55
N ARG A 657 30.77 -4.10 -28.88
CA ARG A 657 31.90 -3.59 -29.67
C ARG A 657 31.75 -2.10 -29.82
N ILE A 658 32.85 -1.39 -29.60
CA ILE A 658 32.92 0.07 -29.71
C ILE A 658 33.92 0.36 -30.84
N ASN A 659 33.52 1.12 -31.84
CA ASN A 659 34.41 1.49 -32.95
C ASN A 659 35.49 2.50 -32.52
N ARG A 660 36.55 2.61 -33.29
CA ARG A 660 37.68 3.47 -32.96
C ARG A 660 37.33 4.95 -32.89
N ILE A 661 36.38 5.41 -33.68
CA ILE A 661 35.91 6.81 -33.62
C ILE A 661 35.31 7.14 -32.25
N TYR A 662 34.47 6.25 -31.71
CA TYR A 662 33.88 6.47 -30.37
C TYR A 662 34.93 6.40 -29.26
N ILE A 663 35.91 5.51 -29.38
CA ILE A 663 37.05 5.46 -28.44
C ILE A 663 37.84 6.77 -28.50
N ASP A 664 38.14 7.27 -29.71
CA ASP A 664 38.88 8.52 -29.90
C ASP A 664 38.11 9.75 -29.31
N LYS A 665 36.78 9.79 -29.52
CA LYS A 665 35.96 10.84 -28.90
C LYS A 665 35.98 10.78 -27.37
N VAL A 666 36.06 9.60 -26.77
CA VAL A 666 36.24 9.44 -25.32
C VAL A 666 37.61 9.93 -24.88
N VAL A 667 38.70 9.65 -25.62
CA VAL A 667 40.02 10.14 -25.34
C VAL A 667 40.04 11.67 -25.43
N ALA A 668 39.45 12.27 -26.46
CA ALA A 668 39.35 13.72 -26.61
C ALA A 668 38.60 14.39 -25.45
N PHE A 669 37.55 13.74 -24.90
CA PHE A 669 36.87 14.17 -23.68
C PHE A 669 37.82 14.16 -22.47
N LEU A 670 38.56 13.08 -22.27
CA LEU A 670 39.52 12.95 -21.17
C LEU A 670 40.71 13.91 -21.28
N GLN A 671 41.08 14.37 -22.47
CA GLN A 671 42.07 15.38 -22.69
C GLN A 671 41.58 16.83 -22.48
N GLY A 672 40.28 17.00 -22.20
CA GLY A 672 39.63 18.30 -22.11
C GLY A 672 39.51 19.06 -23.44
N VAL A 673 39.77 18.37 -24.56
CA VAL A 673 39.66 18.92 -25.93
C VAL A 673 38.20 18.97 -26.38
N SER A 674 37.39 18.02 -25.92
CA SER A 674 35.95 17.88 -26.26
C SER A 674 35.08 17.91 -25.01
N PRO A 675 33.96 18.65 -25.00
CA PRO A 675 33.04 18.65 -23.89
C PRO A 675 32.26 17.32 -23.84
N TYR A 676 31.63 17.03 -22.68
CA TYR A 676 30.81 15.83 -22.49
C TYR A 676 29.77 15.65 -23.61
N GLU A 677 29.08 16.72 -23.99
CA GLU A 677 27.98 16.70 -24.97
C GLU A 677 28.45 16.24 -26.36
N SER A 678 29.68 16.54 -26.73
CA SER A 678 30.26 16.10 -28.03
C SER A 678 30.77 14.66 -28.03
N SER A 679 31.03 14.10 -26.84
CA SER A 679 31.55 12.74 -26.65
C SER A 679 30.54 11.80 -26.00
N ALA A 680 29.30 12.26 -25.81
CA ALA A 680 28.27 11.54 -25.08
C ALA A 680 27.92 10.17 -25.70
N ASP A 681 27.98 10.05 -27.02
CA ASP A 681 27.78 8.80 -27.75
C ASP A 681 28.86 7.75 -27.39
N GLY A 682 30.15 8.11 -27.45
CA GLY A 682 31.25 7.23 -27.05
C GLY A 682 31.18 6.84 -25.57
N ILE A 683 30.90 7.81 -24.69
CA ILE A 683 30.72 7.60 -23.25
C ILE A 683 29.53 6.66 -22.98
N HIS A 684 28.42 6.83 -23.73
CA HIS A 684 27.25 5.96 -23.63
C HIS A 684 27.60 4.52 -24.02
N MET A 685 28.28 4.31 -25.14
CA MET A 685 28.70 2.99 -25.60
C MET A 685 29.62 2.29 -24.60
N LEU A 686 30.56 3.04 -24.00
CA LEU A 686 31.46 2.52 -22.95
C LEU A 686 30.68 2.14 -21.69
N THR A 687 29.68 2.92 -21.32
CA THR A 687 28.76 2.62 -20.19
C THR A 687 27.92 1.38 -20.47
N LEU A 688 27.39 1.22 -21.69
CA LEU A 688 26.68 0.00 -22.12
C LEU A 688 27.59 -1.22 -22.02
N LYS A 689 28.84 -1.11 -22.50
CA LYS A 689 29.83 -2.18 -22.41
C LYS A 689 30.03 -2.64 -20.96
N TYR A 690 30.19 -1.70 -20.04
CA TYR A 690 30.33 -1.98 -18.61
C TYR A 690 29.13 -2.76 -18.04
N PHE A 691 27.91 -2.30 -18.26
CA PHE A 691 26.74 -2.97 -17.72
C PHE A 691 26.41 -4.31 -18.38
N TRP A 692 26.75 -4.51 -19.68
CA TRP A 692 26.59 -5.78 -20.37
C TRP A 692 27.65 -6.82 -20.00
N ASP A 693 28.81 -6.38 -19.48
CA ASP A 693 29.89 -7.30 -19.14
C ASP A 693 29.69 -7.97 -17.78
N ALA A 694 28.98 -9.10 -17.79
CA ALA A 694 28.79 -9.92 -16.59
C ALA A 694 30.01 -10.84 -16.28
N LYS A 695 31.06 -10.82 -17.11
CA LYS A 695 32.25 -11.64 -16.94
C LYS A 695 33.42 -10.91 -16.27
N ARG A 696 33.28 -9.57 -16.06
CA ARG A 696 34.31 -8.78 -15.40
C ARG A 696 34.56 -9.26 -13.96
N ASP A 697 35.79 -9.25 -13.54
CA ASP A 697 36.27 -9.57 -12.19
C ASP A 697 36.48 -8.35 -11.29
N TRP A 698 36.08 -7.17 -11.75
CA TRP A 698 36.16 -5.87 -11.09
C TRP A 698 34.83 -5.13 -11.19
N SER A 699 34.60 -4.14 -10.35
CA SER A 699 33.40 -3.32 -10.38
C SER A 699 33.70 -1.88 -9.96
N LEU A 700 32.91 -0.95 -10.49
CA LEU A 700 32.80 0.39 -9.96
C LEU A 700 32.12 0.39 -8.59
N SER A 701 32.33 1.42 -7.82
CA SER A 701 31.59 1.63 -6.56
C SER A 701 30.08 1.85 -6.86
N PRO A 702 29.21 1.60 -5.88
CA PRO A 702 27.77 1.88 -6.03
C PRO A 702 27.46 3.34 -6.44
N GLN A 703 28.23 4.29 -5.95
CA GLN A 703 28.06 5.71 -6.26
C GLN A 703 28.46 6.04 -7.70
N GLU A 704 29.56 5.44 -8.18
CA GLU A 704 30.03 5.58 -9.56
C GLU A 704 29.05 4.96 -10.57
N GLU A 705 28.53 3.76 -10.28
CA GLU A 705 27.47 3.13 -11.11
C GLU A 705 26.21 3.99 -11.14
N THR A 706 25.80 4.53 -10.00
CA THR A 706 24.63 5.42 -9.89
C THR A 706 24.82 6.70 -10.72
N LEU A 707 26.05 7.24 -10.77
CA LEU A 707 26.37 8.38 -11.65
C LEU A 707 26.19 8.03 -13.12
N LEU A 708 26.78 6.92 -13.57
CA LEU A 708 26.64 6.47 -14.97
C LEU A 708 25.17 6.27 -15.35
N ILE A 709 24.37 5.68 -14.45
CA ILE A 709 22.94 5.46 -14.70
C ILE A 709 22.20 6.79 -14.79
N ALA A 710 22.34 7.66 -13.79
CA ALA A 710 21.61 8.93 -13.74
C ALA A 710 22.01 9.87 -14.89
N LYS A 711 23.31 10.04 -15.11
CA LYS A 711 23.81 11.03 -16.09
C LYS A 711 23.84 10.49 -17.50
N VAL A 712 24.41 9.29 -17.70
CA VAL A 712 24.67 8.78 -19.05
C VAL A 712 23.45 8.00 -19.59
N LEU A 713 22.89 7.07 -18.82
CA LEU A 713 21.81 6.23 -19.30
C LEU A 713 20.43 6.90 -19.23
N GLN A 714 20.08 7.55 -18.12
CA GLN A 714 18.82 8.29 -17.99
C GLN A 714 18.87 9.68 -18.62
N GLY A 715 20.03 10.22 -18.93
CA GLY A 715 20.16 11.55 -19.52
C GLY A 715 19.74 12.70 -18.58
N ARG A 716 19.81 12.51 -17.27
CA ARG A 716 19.35 13.51 -16.31
C ARG A 716 20.23 14.76 -16.31
N PRO A 717 19.64 15.95 -16.06
CA PRO A 717 20.40 17.19 -15.93
C PRO A 717 21.46 17.12 -14.82
N TRP A 718 22.57 17.82 -14.99
CA TRP A 718 23.65 17.88 -13.99
C TRP A 718 23.18 18.23 -12.58
N ARG A 719 22.24 19.20 -12.45
CA ARG A 719 21.66 19.60 -11.16
C ARG A 719 20.96 18.42 -10.47
N PHE A 720 20.23 17.60 -11.21
CA PHE A 720 19.56 16.43 -10.66
C PHE A 720 20.57 15.36 -10.24
N THR A 721 21.57 15.09 -11.08
CA THR A 721 22.63 14.12 -10.80
C THR A 721 23.42 14.52 -9.54
N SER A 722 23.76 15.79 -9.42
CA SER A 722 24.41 16.36 -8.23
C SER A 722 23.58 16.17 -6.96
N SER A 723 22.28 16.43 -7.03
CA SER A 723 21.36 16.21 -5.91
C SER A 723 21.25 14.73 -5.52
N THR A 724 21.17 13.83 -6.50
CA THR A 724 21.12 12.38 -6.28
C THR A 724 22.37 11.87 -5.57
N LEU A 725 23.54 12.35 -5.97
CA LEU A 725 24.83 11.95 -5.40
C LEU A 725 25.24 12.77 -4.17
N ARG A 726 24.49 13.81 -3.81
CA ARG A 726 24.80 14.75 -2.72
C ARG A 726 26.18 15.39 -2.87
N ALA A 727 26.57 15.71 -4.09
CA ALA A 727 27.83 16.30 -4.46
C ALA A 727 27.60 17.56 -5.31
N ASN A 728 28.54 18.46 -5.34
CA ASN A 728 28.47 19.64 -6.21
C ASN A 728 28.75 19.25 -7.67
N ARG A 729 28.48 20.19 -8.62
CA ARG A 729 28.61 19.91 -10.06
C ARG A 729 30.08 19.59 -10.45
N THR A 730 31.04 20.24 -9.83
CA THR A 730 32.45 20.02 -10.12
C THR A 730 32.88 18.62 -9.70
N GLU A 731 32.57 18.24 -8.45
CA GLU A 731 32.82 16.88 -7.93
C GLU A 731 32.21 15.81 -8.80
N VAL A 732 30.95 15.99 -9.26
CA VAL A 732 30.26 15.01 -10.14
C VAL A 732 30.97 14.96 -11.50
N SER A 733 31.44 16.07 -12.05
CA SER A 733 32.17 16.09 -13.31
C SER A 733 33.56 15.42 -13.21
N GLU A 734 34.29 15.66 -12.12
CA GLU A 734 35.55 15.00 -11.82
C GLU A 734 35.37 13.49 -11.64
N MET A 735 34.37 13.08 -10.87
CA MET A 735 34.02 11.67 -10.71
C MET A 735 33.70 10.99 -12.06
N LEU A 736 32.90 11.64 -12.93
CA LEU A 736 32.63 11.11 -14.25
C LEU A 736 33.91 10.94 -15.08
N TYR A 737 34.81 11.92 -15.04
CA TYR A 737 36.11 11.87 -15.72
C TYR A 737 36.93 10.64 -15.25
N GLU A 738 37.06 10.45 -13.94
CA GLU A 738 37.80 9.33 -13.34
C GLU A 738 37.17 7.97 -13.75
N ILE A 739 35.85 7.85 -13.69
CA ILE A 739 35.14 6.64 -14.11
C ILE A 739 35.42 6.31 -15.59
N ILE A 740 35.29 7.28 -16.47
CA ILE A 740 35.48 7.07 -17.91
C ILE A 740 36.94 6.71 -18.22
N SER A 741 37.90 7.37 -17.55
CA SER A 741 39.32 7.01 -17.65
C SER A 741 39.57 5.56 -17.20
N GLN A 742 39.03 5.17 -16.05
CA GLN A 742 39.13 3.80 -15.56
C GLN A 742 38.52 2.78 -16.51
N LEU A 743 37.32 3.03 -17.06
CA LEU A 743 36.66 2.14 -18.02
C LEU A 743 37.48 1.99 -19.29
N LEU A 744 38.00 3.10 -19.84
CA LEU A 744 38.82 3.09 -21.05
C LEU A 744 40.10 2.27 -20.85
N TYR A 745 40.76 2.47 -19.74
CA TYR A 745 41.96 1.70 -19.39
C TYR A 745 41.68 0.21 -19.19
N LYS A 746 40.63 -0.12 -18.44
CA LYS A 746 40.27 -1.53 -18.14
C LYS A 746 39.88 -2.33 -19.39
N TYR A 747 39.20 -1.72 -20.36
CA TYR A 747 38.73 -2.42 -21.54
C TYR A 747 39.69 -2.37 -22.72
N TYR A 748 40.50 -1.33 -22.82
CA TYR A 748 41.33 -1.09 -24.02
C TYR A 748 42.81 -0.84 -23.71
N GLY A 749 43.21 -0.70 -22.46
CA GLY A 749 44.57 -0.36 -22.05
C GLY A 749 45.01 1.06 -22.47
N ILE A 750 44.06 1.93 -22.79
CA ILE A 750 44.30 3.29 -23.28
C ILE A 750 44.29 4.26 -22.13
N THR A 751 45.34 5.12 -22.10
CA THR A 751 45.48 6.26 -21.19
C THR A 751 45.16 7.59 -21.89
N PRO A 752 44.79 8.63 -21.18
CA PRO A 752 44.41 9.92 -21.79
C PRO A 752 45.51 10.64 -22.59
N ASP A 753 46.76 10.24 -22.46
CA ASP A 753 47.93 10.89 -23.06
C ASP A 753 48.24 10.42 -24.52
N VAL A 754 47.44 9.54 -25.08
CA VAL A 754 47.58 9.09 -26.47
C VAL A 754 47.15 10.17 -27.48
N LYS A 755 47.73 10.15 -28.68
CA LYS A 755 47.30 11.07 -29.73
C LYS A 755 45.86 10.74 -30.19
N THR A 756 45.06 11.76 -30.38
CA THR A 756 43.70 11.70 -30.95
C THR A 756 43.72 11.86 -32.45
N GLY A 757 42.70 11.34 -33.08
CA GLY A 757 42.50 11.34 -34.53
C GLY A 757 42.58 9.94 -35.13
N VAL A 758 41.66 9.60 -36.02
CA VAL A 758 41.53 8.30 -36.70
C VAL A 758 41.71 8.52 -38.19
N GLU A 759 42.59 7.72 -38.82
CA GLU A 759 42.75 7.76 -40.26
C GLU A 759 41.76 6.78 -40.94
N LEU A 760 41.27 7.13 -42.13
CA LEU A 760 40.27 6.34 -42.85
C LEU A 760 40.70 4.88 -43.02
N LYS A 761 41.97 4.64 -43.35
CA LYS A 761 42.55 3.29 -43.52
C LYS A 761 42.44 2.40 -42.26
N ASP A 762 42.32 3.01 -41.08
CA ASP A 762 42.27 2.29 -39.79
C ASP A 762 40.86 1.85 -39.41
N ILE A 763 39.84 2.36 -40.11
CA ILE A 763 38.43 2.15 -39.79
C ILE A 763 37.59 1.59 -40.93
N ASP A 764 38.18 1.47 -42.17
CA ASP A 764 37.46 0.99 -43.34
C ASP A 764 36.76 -0.36 -43.09
N ASP A 765 37.40 -1.28 -42.37
CA ASP A 765 36.82 -2.57 -42.04
C ASP A 765 35.65 -2.52 -41.06
N GLU A 766 35.60 -1.52 -40.19
CA GLU A 766 34.53 -1.34 -39.19
C GLU A 766 33.22 -0.87 -39.83
N PHE A 767 33.29 -0.22 -41.02
CA PHE A 767 32.14 0.38 -41.69
C PHE A 767 31.80 -0.26 -43.04
N ARG A 768 32.45 -1.37 -43.46
CA ARG A 768 32.24 -2.06 -44.74
C ARG A 768 30.82 -2.51 -45.04
N THR A 769 30.00 -2.71 -43.99
CA THR A 769 28.60 -3.11 -44.11
C THR A 769 27.62 -1.95 -44.18
N SER A 770 28.10 -0.71 -44.03
CA SER A 770 27.27 0.48 -44.14
C SER A 770 27.26 0.96 -45.58
N GLU A 771 26.15 0.80 -46.29
CA GLU A 771 25.93 1.45 -47.57
C GLU A 771 25.60 2.93 -47.33
N ILE A 772 26.34 3.86 -47.93
CA ILE A 772 26.07 5.30 -47.93
C ILE A 772 25.28 5.63 -49.19
#